data_3f7b356bb4ea0edd807f59f941c47efc
#
_entry.id   3f7b356bb4ea0edd807f59f941c47efc
#
_cell.length_a   1.000
_cell.length_b   1.000
_cell.length_c   1.000
_cell.angle_alpha   90.00
_cell.angle_beta   90.00
_cell.angle_gamma   90.00
#
_symmetry.space_group_name_H-M   'P 1'
#
loop_
_entity.id
_entity.type
_entity.pdbx_description
1 polymer ?
#
loop_
_entity_poly.entity_id
_entity_poly.type
_entity_poly.pdbx_seq_one_letter_code
_entity_poly.pdbx_strand_id
1 'polypeptide(L)'
;MKLPLTLFFGLGLTLTTTLHAQDGQPKREYTNFQDTTFQLSEISVTAKRPMQVEVMKLGVPAAYLPVTTNTLPSRLLANHGITNIQDAARFLPGVRVQTSYGAFQQISIRGFDHSIIMVDGVRDERSSIDNSYPFMDLTSVERIELLKGPASVLYGQSAVGGVLNIVRKAPTAQQHVNARVAYGSYQNLQTTLGFGGRLFGPLNYSANFNYQTQDGWRDNAMRRLSGYLALGGKLSEADELDIRIGALRDFYPTEIGLPDVMPADIYRTADDTKAYDRGDMLPGLDKKARYNSESDFMYNRNFNASVMWRHTFGEAARLTDKLSYTYDDIDYFGTEDLAYLTSDKPIYKHYYKSGNRKVYINLDSLRYDFPLRFEHIARTWNNQLELNGRFTTGSVKHNYLGGYSLIALYRNSFSGYDLGQDVYGPGLTGQGSVYNPHSLGWMDTRFSKAFVSRIYMHGFYLQDLLELNEKLKMLLAGRYDLYSYKRVSGVPTIDGRAEFEMPADSLFTRTATSTFSFRAGLVYIPTQPLSLFASVGSYFKPDNTTYSDNTRYFDRNGREFFPNKDSRKIFDPERGIQVEVGARYELDDKLSADFSLFYINRENERQYMAYKGEVINGEKLDKYVVGQVGRMDSRGFDLELTYRPIRGLSLTAGYGYTDTRLRKIATNPYLDGENLVGKRYANSPLHSFYVYADYTIREGVLRGLGFNFDVTYQDEVYRDFSNTSTFPSYWMTDASISYRLPNRVRLRLNVNNVFNTDYYNEALDSQYVPGMPRNFLISAAYSL
;
A
#
# COMPACT_ATOMS: atom_id res chain seq x y z
N MET A 1 11.01 16.13 -22.42
CA MET A 1 10.27 17.38 -22.70
C MET A 1 9.88 17.97 -21.35
N LYS A 2 10.68 18.94 -20.88
CA LYS A 2 10.44 19.64 -19.60
C LYS A 2 9.28 20.61 -19.81
N LEU A 3 8.08 20.29 -19.29
CA LEU A 3 7.02 21.29 -19.15
C LEU A 3 7.36 22.16 -17.93
N PRO A 4 7.46 23.46 -18.08
CA PRO A 4 7.72 24.31 -16.92
C PRO A 4 6.48 24.38 -16.03
N LEU A 5 6.71 24.13 -14.74
CA LEU A 5 5.73 24.15 -13.64
C LEU A 5 5.17 25.57 -13.36
N THR A 6 5.47 26.55 -14.21
CA THR A 6 5.15 27.97 -14.02
C THR A 6 3.70 28.35 -14.37
N LEU A 7 2.90 27.43 -14.87
CA LEU A 7 1.52 27.73 -15.33
C LEU A 7 0.43 27.60 -14.27
N PHE A 8 0.75 27.19 -13.04
CA PHE A 8 -0.25 26.97 -11.99
C PHE A 8 -0.45 28.14 -11.00
N PHE A 9 0.38 29.19 -11.06
CA PHE A 9 0.30 30.29 -10.10
C PHE A 9 -0.38 31.58 -10.61
N GLY A 10 -0.89 31.59 -11.84
CA GLY A 10 -1.40 32.81 -12.49
C GLY A 10 -2.90 33.06 -12.47
N LEU A 11 -3.73 32.19 -11.90
CA LEU A 11 -5.21 32.29 -12.03
C LEU A 11 -5.96 32.51 -10.71
N GLY A 12 -5.33 33.00 -9.72
CA GLY A 12 -5.92 33.08 -8.36
C GLY A 12 -6.01 34.47 -7.75
N LEU A 13 -6.35 35.53 -8.47
CA LEU A 13 -6.70 36.82 -7.80
C LEU A 13 -7.38 37.77 -8.81
N THR A 14 -8.68 37.63 -8.98
CA THR A 14 -9.66 38.72 -9.19
C THR A 14 -11.05 38.12 -9.43
N LEU A 15 -11.81 37.90 -8.38
CA LEU A 15 -13.27 37.77 -8.45
C LEU A 15 -13.86 38.26 -7.13
N THR A 16 -13.98 39.57 -7.03
CA THR A 16 -14.94 40.21 -6.15
C THR A 16 -16.29 40.16 -6.84
N THR A 17 -17.20 39.35 -6.37
CA THR A 17 -18.62 39.44 -6.76
C THR A 17 -19.50 39.56 -5.54
N THR A 18 -20.26 40.62 -5.55
CA THR A 18 -21.32 40.98 -4.62
C THR A 18 -22.42 39.91 -4.53
N LEU A 19 -22.69 39.47 -3.32
CA LEU A 19 -23.80 38.59 -2.98
C LEU A 19 -25.12 39.36 -3.02
N HIS A 20 -26.05 38.92 -3.87
CA HIS A 20 -27.48 39.22 -3.72
C HIS A 20 -28.18 37.93 -3.34
N ALA A 21 -28.82 37.98 -2.17
CA ALA A 21 -29.72 36.93 -1.72
C ALA A 21 -31.07 37.09 -2.43
N GLN A 22 -31.61 36.01 -2.97
CA GLN A 22 -33.05 35.91 -3.27
C GLN A 22 -33.61 34.60 -2.73
N ASP A 23 -34.61 34.76 -1.85
CA ASP A 23 -35.50 33.73 -1.35
C ASP A 23 -36.40 33.18 -2.46
N GLY A 24 -36.72 31.89 -2.39
CA GLY A 24 -37.79 31.31 -3.20
C GLY A 24 -37.78 29.78 -3.19
N GLN A 25 -38.63 29.18 -2.36
CA GLN A 25 -39.04 27.76 -2.43
C GLN A 25 -39.86 27.47 -3.70
N PRO A 26 -40.24 26.23 -4.09
CA PRO A 26 -40.16 24.92 -3.47
C PRO A 26 -39.93 23.69 -4.42
N LYS A 27 -39.73 22.54 -3.75
CA LYS A 27 -40.11 21.15 -4.11
C LYS A 27 -39.81 20.60 -5.51
N ARG A 28 -38.92 19.61 -5.56
CA ARG A 28 -39.18 18.24 -6.00
C ARG A 28 -37.96 17.35 -5.77
N GLU A 29 -38.21 16.21 -5.15
CA GLU A 29 -37.31 15.11 -4.97
C GLU A 29 -36.83 14.58 -6.32
N TYR A 30 -35.50 14.56 -6.52
CA TYR A 30 -34.87 13.69 -7.50
C TYR A 30 -33.72 13.00 -6.83
N THR A 31 -33.77 11.69 -6.80
CA THR A 31 -32.78 10.77 -6.31
C THR A 31 -31.48 10.86 -7.13
N ASN A 32 -30.46 11.52 -6.61
CA ASN A 32 -29.13 11.54 -7.18
C ASN A 32 -28.19 10.61 -6.43
N PHE A 33 -27.51 9.75 -7.16
CA PHE A 33 -26.55 8.75 -6.68
C PHE A 33 -25.23 9.33 -6.10
N GLN A 34 -25.11 10.63 -5.86
CA GLN A 34 -23.85 11.29 -5.49
C GLN A 34 -23.87 12.17 -4.24
N ASP A 35 -24.99 12.24 -3.50
CA ASP A 35 -25.01 13.06 -2.29
C ASP A 35 -24.60 12.30 -1.04
N THR A 36 -23.32 11.94 -0.92
CA THR A 36 -22.69 11.67 0.36
C THR A 36 -21.55 12.64 0.60
N THR A 37 -21.83 13.93 0.49
CA THR A 37 -20.97 14.94 1.12
C THR A 37 -21.23 14.90 2.61
N PHE A 38 -20.28 14.32 3.34
CA PHE A 38 -20.28 14.43 4.78
C PHE A 38 -20.04 15.89 5.16
N GLN A 39 -21.12 16.62 5.35
CA GLN A 39 -21.03 17.89 6.06
C GLN A 39 -20.49 17.65 7.46
N LEU A 40 -19.53 18.46 7.88
CA LEU A 40 -19.21 18.69 9.29
C LEU A 40 -20.35 19.44 10.04
N SER A 41 -21.47 19.69 9.38
CA SER A 41 -22.71 20.19 9.98
C SER A 41 -23.58 19.01 10.42
N GLU A 42 -24.24 19.15 11.54
CA GLU A 42 -25.21 18.24 12.15
C GLU A 42 -25.91 17.35 11.13
N ILE A 43 -25.47 16.13 10.97
CA ILE A 43 -26.22 15.13 10.23
C ILE A 43 -27.06 14.40 11.25
N SER A 44 -28.34 14.71 11.25
CA SER A 44 -29.31 13.69 11.56
C SER A 44 -29.19 12.64 10.46
N VAL A 45 -28.69 11.47 10.77
CA VAL A 45 -28.68 10.33 9.88
C VAL A 45 -30.14 9.89 9.69
N THR A 46 -30.78 10.44 8.68
CA THR A 46 -32.09 10.01 8.24
C THR A 46 -32.00 9.70 6.75
N ALA A 47 -31.40 8.58 6.44
CA ALA A 47 -31.73 7.75 5.30
C ALA A 47 -30.79 6.55 5.32
N LYS A 48 -31.32 5.38 5.56
CA LYS A 48 -30.68 4.10 5.30
C LYS A 48 -30.38 3.99 3.81
N ARG A 49 -29.18 4.41 3.38
CA ARG A 49 -28.63 3.89 2.13
C ARG A 49 -27.70 2.74 2.53
N PRO A 50 -27.99 1.51 2.10
CA PRO A 50 -27.04 0.43 2.30
C PRO A 50 -25.73 0.86 1.70
N MET A 51 -24.62 0.68 2.45
CA MET A 51 -23.28 1.04 2.01
C MET A 51 -22.97 0.28 0.71
N GLN A 52 -22.84 1.02 -0.39
CA GLN A 52 -22.41 0.45 -1.66
C GLN A 52 -20.90 0.35 -1.64
N VAL A 53 -20.39 -0.82 -1.95
CA VAL A 53 -18.96 -1.09 -2.04
C VAL A 53 -18.53 -0.92 -3.49
N GLU A 54 -17.96 0.24 -3.82
CA GLU A 54 -17.57 0.56 -5.20
C GLU A 54 -16.52 -0.42 -5.74
N VAL A 55 -15.67 -0.95 -4.87
CA VAL A 55 -14.66 -1.94 -5.24
C VAL A 55 -15.26 -3.23 -5.86
N MET A 56 -16.56 -3.50 -5.70
CA MET A 56 -17.23 -4.63 -6.36
C MET A 56 -17.93 -4.27 -7.67
N LYS A 57 -18.04 -3.00 -8.02
CA LYS A 57 -18.56 -2.46 -9.31
C LYS A 57 -20.01 -2.82 -9.68
N LEU A 58 -20.76 -3.53 -8.83
CA LEU A 58 -22.14 -3.97 -9.12
C LEU A 58 -23.23 -2.98 -8.68
N GLY A 59 -22.91 -2.05 -7.80
CA GLY A 59 -23.88 -1.10 -7.27
C GLY A 59 -25.03 -1.75 -6.47
N VAL A 60 -24.77 -2.87 -5.81
CA VAL A 60 -25.70 -3.60 -4.96
C VAL A 60 -25.35 -3.43 -3.48
N PRO A 61 -26.30 -3.68 -2.55
CA PRO A 61 -26.00 -3.66 -1.11
C PRO A 61 -24.84 -4.59 -0.72
N ALA A 62 -24.01 -4.18 0.22
CA ALA A 62 -22.91 -5.01 0.74
C ALA A 62 -23.41 -6.36 1.28
N ALA A 63 -24.63 -6.40 1.84
CA ALA A 63 -25.26 -7.63 2.32
C ALA A 63 -25.50 -8.70 1.22
N TYR A 64 -25.45 -8.32 -0.06
CA TYR A 64 -25.62 -9.25 -1.20
C TYR A 64 -24.30 -9.77 -1.73
N LEU A 65 -23.17 -9.30 -1.21
CA LEU A 65 -21.85 -9.63 -1.74
C LEU A 65 -21.17 -10.74 -0.93
N PRO A 66 -20.74 -11.85 -1.54
CA PRO A 66 -20.09 -12.95 -0.86
C PRO A 66 -18.58 -12.69 -0.68
N VAL A 67 -18.21 -11.56 -0.07
CA VAL A 67 -16.81 -11.11 0.11
C VAL A 67 -16.67 -10.27 1.36
N THR A 68 -15.53 -10.30 2.02
CA THR A 68 -15.21 -9.41 3.14
C THR A 68 -14.67 -8.07 2.64
N THR A 69 -15.27 -6.98 3.09
CA THR A 69 -14.86 -5.60 2.77
C THR A 69 -14.81 -4.76 4.03
N ASN A 70 -13.83 -3.87 4.13
CA ASN A 70 -13.74 -2.87 5.19
C ASN A 70 -13.67 -1.46 4.57
N THR A 71 -14.15 -0.47 5.29
CA THR A 71 -14.11 0.93 4.84
C THR A 71 -13.66 1.85 5.96
N LEU A 72 -12.58 2.61 5.70
CA LEU A 72 -12.12 3.67 6.60
C LEU A 72 -12.57 5.03 6.05
N PRO A 73 -13.50 5.73 6.69
CA PRO A 73 -13.96 7.03 6.24
C PRO A 73 -12.95 8.14 6.57
N SER A 74 -12.92 9.20 5.78
CA SER A 74 -12.06 10.37 6.01
C SER A 74 -12.21 11.00 7.40
N ARG A 75 -13.39 10.86 8.02
CA ARG A 75 -13.62 11.32 9.39
C ARG A 75 -12.70 10.60 10.39
N LEU A 76 -12.51 9.29 10.27
CA LEU A 76 -11.59 8.53 11.10
C LEU A 76 -10.17 9.04 10.89
N LEU A 77 -9.72 9.17 9.64
CA LEU A 77 -8.39 9.68 9.32
C LEU A 77 -8.15 11.07 9.94
N ALA A 78 -9.12 11.96 9.80
CA ALA A 78 -9.03 13.33 10.36
C ALA A 78 -9.06 13.35 11.89
N ASN A 79 -9.84 12.47 12.54
CA ASN A 79 -9.95 12.41 14.00
C ASN A 79 -8.65 11.95 14.64
N HIS A 80 -7.93 11.02 14.02
CA HIS A 80 -6.66 10.49 14.52
C HIS A 80 -5.43 11.22 13.94
N GLY A 81 -5.63 12.22 13.07
CA GLY A 81 -4.51 12.95 12.42
C GLY A 81 -3.72 12.12 11.43
N ILE A 82 -4.32 11.08 10.87
CA ILE A 82 -3.71 10.14 9.94
C ILE A 82 -3.54 10.78 8.56
N THR A 83 -2.32 10.78 8.04
CA THR A 83 -1.97 11.35 6.73
C THR A 83 -1.30 10.36 5.79
N ASN A 84 -1.03 9.12 6.24
CA ASN A 84 -0.38 8.06 5.46
C ASN A 84 -1.11 6.72 5.62
N ILE A 85 -0.83 5.77 4.71
CA ILE A 85 -1.47 4.45 4.71
C ILE A 85 -0.99 3.56 5.85
N GLN A 86 0.26 3.69 6.28
CA GLN A 86 0.80 2.89 7.39
C GLN A 86 0.00 3.09 8.68
N ASP A 87 -0.28 4.35 9.02
CA ASP A 87 -1.11 4.65 10.19
C ASP A 87 -2.57 4.24 9.99
N ALA A 88 -3.12 4.39 8.77
CA ALA A 88 -4.48 3.96 8.45
C ALA A 88 -4.65 2.44 8.56
N ALA A 89 -3.65 1.66 8.19
CA ALA A 89 -3.70 0.20 8.21
C ALA A 89 -3.85 -0.40 9.61
N ARG A 90 -3.47 0.34 10.67
CA ARG A 90 -3.69 -0.08 12.07
C ARG A 90 -5.17 -0.33 12.39
N PHE A 91 -6.08 0.28 11.62
CA PHE A 91 -7.54 0.12 11.73
C PHE A 91 -8.12 -0.85 10.70
N LEU A 92 -7.30 -1.70 10.09
CA LEU A 92 -7.70 -2.73 9.14
C LEU A 92 -7.22 -4.10 9.60
N PRO A 93 -8.09 -4.96 10.16
CA PRO A 93 -7.67 -6.28 10.66
C PRO A 93 -7.03 -7.12 9.54
N GLY A 94 -5.93 -7.83 9.87
CA GLY A 94 -5.20 -8.65 8.92
C GLY A 94 -4.44 -7.87 7.82
N VAL A 95 -4.25 -6.56 7.99
CA VAL A 95 -3.43 -5.71 7.13
C VAL A 95 -2.21 -5.25 7.89
N ARG A 96 -1.06 -5.32 7.26
CA ARG A 96 0.19 -4.74 7.73
C ARG A 96 0.82 -3.88 6.64
N VAL A 97 1.33 -2.73 7.01
CA VAL A 97 2.14 -1.90 6.13
C VAL A 97 3.54 -1.77 6.72
N GLN A 98 4.52 -2.21 5.97
CA GLN A 98 5.93 -2.04 6.27
C GLN A 98 6.48 -0.84 5.49
N THR A 99 7.48 -0.19 6.04
CA THR A 99 8.22 0.85 5.34
C THR A 99 9.59 0.30 4.97
N SER A 100 9.91 0.28 3.69
CA SER A 100 11.23 -0.09 3.18
C SER A 100 11.96 1.17 2.72
N TYR A 101 13.28 1.21 2.89
CA TYR A 101 14.15 2.32 2.45
C TYR A 101 13.73 3.70 2.98
N GLY A 102 12.92 3.74 4.04
CA GLY A 102 12.43 4.98 4.65
C GLY A 102 11.22 5.62 3.99
N ALA A 103 10.85 5.25 2.78
CA ALA A 103 9.77 5.93 2.04
C ALA A 103 8.91 5.04 1.14
N PHE A 104 9.25 3.77 0.98
CA PHE A 104 8.42 2.80 0.27
C PHE A 104 7.55 2.02 1.24
N GLN A 105 6.30 1.80 0.85
CA GLN A 105 5.33 1.05 1.64
C GLN A 105 5.01 -0.27 0.97
N GLN A 106 5.26 -1.36 1.66
CA GLN A 106 4.83 -2.69 1.28
C GLN A 106 3.58 -3.06 2.07
N ILE A 107 2.50 -3.38 1.37
CA ILE A 107 1.20 -3.67 1.98
C ILE A 107 0.94 -5.16 1.92
N SER A 108 0.82 -5.78 3.10
CA SER A 108 0.46 -7.17 3.28
C SER A 108 -0.98 -7.29 3.75
N ILE A 109 -1.77 -8.14 3.10
CA ILE A 109 -3.16 -8.44 3.46
C ILE A 109 -3.29 -9.93 3.66
N ARG A 110 -3.81 -10.36 4.81
CA ARG A 110 -3.94 -11.78 5.19
C ARG A 110 -2.63 -12.58 5.03
N GLY A 111 -1.49 -11.92 5.34
CA GLY A 111 -0.15 -12.49 5.29
C GLY A 111 0.50 -12.55 3.90
N PHE A 112 -0.12 -12.00 2.85
CA PHE A 112 0.47 -11.92 1.53
C PHE A 112 0.81 -10.47 1.16
N ASP A 113 2.02 -10.28 0.67
CA ASP A 113 2.60 -9.02 0.23
C ASP A 113 2.20 -8.57 -1.19
N HIS A 114 1.44 -9.43 -1.89
CA HIS A 114 0.92 -9.16 -3.22
C HIS A 114 -0.52 -8.66 -3.12
N SER A 115 -0.67 -7.35 -3.03
CA SER A 115 -1.95 -6.64 -3.02
C SER A 115 -1.99 -5.61 -4.15
N ILE A 116 -3.20 -5.28 -4.59
CA ILE A 116 -3.42 -4.20 -5.56
C ILE A 116 -3.78 -2.93 -4.81
N ILE A 117 -3.08 -1.84 -5.11
CA ILE A 117 -3.50 -0.51 -4.73
C ILE A 117 -4.24 0.13 -5.90
N MET A 118 -5.32 0.81 -5.59
CA MET A 118 -6.10 1.59 -6.55
C MET A 118 -6.30 3.01 -6.04
N VAL A 119 -6.40 3.93 -6.99
CA VAL A 119 -6.83 5.31 -6.75
C VAL A 119 -8.06 5.56 -7.61
N ASP A 120 -9.19 5.85 -6.98
CA ASP A 120 -10.49 6.04 -7.63
C ASP A 120 -10.89 4.88 -8.55
N GLY A 121 -10.60 3.64 -8.14
CA GLY A 121 -10.92 2.44 -8.93
C GLY A 121 -9.98 2.17 -10.12
N VAL A 122 -8.88 2.93 -10.25
CA VAL A 122 -7.81 2.69 -11.24
C VAL A 122 -6.62 2.08 -10.54
N ARG A 123 -6.07 1.02 -11.10
CA ARG A 123 -4.87 0.38 -10.57
C ARG A 123 -3.68 1.34 -10.57
N ASP A 124 -2.98 1.37 -9.46
CA ASP A 124 -1.73 2.10 -9.30
C ASP A 124 -0.56 1.16 -9.61
N GLU A 125 0.10 1.39 -10.73
CA GLU A 125 1.24 0.61 -11.19
C GLU A 125 2.59 1.26 -10.83
N ARG A 126 2.61 2.13 -9.81
CA ARG A 126 3.84 2.80 -9.34
C ARG A 126 4.77 1.88 -8.55
N SER A 127 4.33 0.67 -8.22
CA SER A 127 5.20 -0.32 -7.60
C SER A 127 6.51 -0.46 -8.37
N SER A 128 7.61 -0.11 -7.75
CA SER A 128 8.91 -0.06 -8.41
C SER A 128 9.85 -1.16 -7.96
N ILE A 129 9.82 -1.55 -6.69
CA ILE A 129 10.68 -2.54 -6.06
C ILE A 129 9.80 -3.45 -5.22
N ASP A 130 9.86 -4.75 -5.46
CA ASP A 130 9.26 -5.83 -4.65
C ASP A 130 7.86 -5.55 -4.09
N ASN A 131 6.94 -5.06 -4.94
CA ASN A 131 5.57 -4.66 -4.60
C ASN A 131 5.46 -3.52 -3.58
N SER A 132 6.49 -2.70 -3.47
CA SER A 132 6.46 -1.51 -2.63
C SER A 132 6.00 -0.28 -3.41
N TYR A 133 5.32 0.62 -2.74
CA TYR A 133 4.72 1.83 -3.29
C TYR A 133 5.28 3.07 -2.58
N PRO A 134 5.49 4.19 -3.28
CA PRO A 134 5.81 5.44 -2.61
C PRO A 134 4.65 5.89 -1.72
N PHE A 135 4.94 6.75 -0.75
CA PHE A 135 3.92 7.30 0.13
C PHE A 135 2.80 7.99 -0.65
N MET A 136 1.57 7.85 -0.18
CA MET A 136 0.38 8.46 -0.76
C MET A 136 -0.15 9.54 0.17
N ASP A 137 -0.61 10.66 -0.42
CA ASP A 137 -1.29 11.70 0.33
C ASP A 137 -2.76 11.36 0.55
N LEU A 138 -3.18 11.30 1.81
CA LEU A 138 -4.56 10.99 2.21
C LEU A 138 -5.43 12.23 2.46
N THR A 139 -4.95 13.45 2.24
CA THR A 139 -5.70 14.68 2.57
C THR A 139 -6.89 14.94 1.63
N SER A 140 -6.81 14.48 0.39
CA SER A 140 -7.91 14.55 -0.59
C SER A 140 -8.85 13.34 -0.55
N VAL A 141 -8.63 12.39 0.34
CA VAL A 141 -9.35 11.11 0.40
C VAL A 141 -10.70 11.28 1.08
N GLU A 142 -11.73 10.67 0.54
CA GLU A 142 -13.06 10.53 1.11
C GLU A 142 -13.17 9.28 1.98
N ARG A 143 -12.63 8.16 1.48
CA ARG A 143 -12.56 6.88 2.18
C ARG A 143 -11.50 5.97 1.57
N ILE A 144 -11.08 5.00 2.37
CA ILE A 144 -10.27 3.87 1.92
C ILE A 144 -11.15 2.63 1.98
N GLU A 145 -11.27 1.92 0.87
CA GLU A 145 -11.99 0.64 0.77
C GLU A 145 -10.99 -0.50 0.67
N LEU A 146 -11.18 -1.52 1.46
CA LEU A 146 -10.41 -2.75 1.41
C LEU A 146 -11.32 -3.92 0.99
N LEU A 147 -10.96 -4.60 -0.08
CA LEU A 147 -11.52 -5.89 -0.47
C LEU A 147 -10.49 -6.98 -0.12
N LYS A 148 -10.83 -7.87 0.81
CA LYS A 148 -9.93 -8.94 1.24
C LYS A 148 -10.04 -10.17 0.34
N GLY A 149 -8.90 -10.76 0.05
CA GLY A 149 -8.78 -11.96 -0.78
C GLY A 149 -8.76 -11.71 -2.29
N PRO A 150 -8.66 -12.77 -3.10
CA PRO A 150 -8.43 -12.67 -4.53
C PRO A 150 -9.49 -11.83 -5.25
N ALA A 151 -9.04 -10.76 -5.87
CA ALA A 151 -9.87 -9.87 -6.67
C ALA A 151 -9.46 -9.88 -8.15
N SER A 152 -8.71 -10.90 -8.58
CA SER A 152 -8.18 -11.00 -9.94
C SER A 152 -9.27 -10.99 -11.01
N VAL A 153 -10.46 -11.49 -10.69
CA VAL A 153 -11.61 -11.45 -11.62
C VAL A 153 -11.99 -10.02 -12.02
N LEU A 154 -11.88 -9.04 -11.13
CA LEU A 154 -12.25 -7.66 -11.44
C LEU A 154 -11.04 -6.84 -11.89
N TYR A 155 -9.87 -7.08 -11.29
CA TYR A 155 -8.73 -6.20 -11.37
C TYR A 155 -7.49 -6.81 -12.01
N GLY A 156 -7.55 -8.09 -12.41
CA GLY A 156 -6.46 -8.80 -13.08
C GLY A 156 -5.37 -9.26 -12.11
N GLN A 157 -4.14 -9.30 -12.58
CA GLN A 157 -2.99 -9.89 -11.90
C GLN A 157 -2.72 -9.33 -10.49
N SER A 158 -2.01 -10.12 -9.68
CA SER A 158 -1.39 -9.72 -8.39
C SER A 158 -2.35 -9.40 -7.25
N ALA A 159 -3.62 -9.80 -7.31
CA ALA A 159 -4.58 -9.62 -6.24
C ALA A 159 -4.67 -10.85 -5.33
N VAL A 160 -3.58 -11.24 -4.67
CA VAL A 160 -3.55 -12.41 -3.77
C VAL A 160 -4.22 -12.10 -2.44
N GLY A 161 -3.67 -11.15 -1.70
CA GLY A 161 -4.17 -10.72 -0.40
C GLY A 161 -5.45 -9.92 -0.50
N GLY A 162 -5.56 -9.07 -1.52
CA GLY A 162 -6.71 -8.19 -1.70
C GLY A 162 -6.43 -6.94 -2.51
N VAL A 163 -7.38 -6.00 -2.42
CA VAL A 163 -7.34 -4.71 -3.10
C VAL A 163 -7.62 -3.60 -2.10
N LEU A 164 -6.74 -2.61 -2.04
CA LEU A 164 -6.90 -1.38 -1.30
C LEU A 164 -7.26 -0.25 -2.27
N ASN A 165 -8.46 0.29 -2.20
CA ASN A 165 -8.92 1.37 -3.07
C ASN A 165 -9.00 2.69 -2.31
N ILE A 166 -8.22 3.67 -2.73
CA ILE A 166 -8.20 5.02 -2.19
C ILE A 166 -9.17 5.86 -3.01
N VAL A 167 -10.33 6.18 -2.43
CA VAL A 167 -11.37 6.95 -3.09
C VAL A 167 -11.22 8.41 -2.68
N ARG A 168 -10.96 9.28 -3.64
CA ARG A 168 -10.81 10.73 -3.44
C ARG A 168 -12.17 11.43 -3.54
N LYS A 169 -12.22 12.64 -2.97
CA LYS A 169 -13.44 13.47 -2.94
C LYS A 169 -13.98 13.73 -4.35
N ALA A 170 -15.26 13.46 -4.53
CA ALA A 170 -15.96 13.69 -5.78
C ALA A 170 -16.30 15.18 -5.99
N PRO A 171 -16.59 15.63 -7.23
CA PRO A 171 -17.17 16.93 -7.49
C PRO A 171 -18.50 17.10 -6.74
N THR A 172 -18.75 18.25 -6.13
CA THR A 172 -19.96 18.52 -5.35
C THR A 172 -20.64 19.82 -5.76
N ALA A 173 -21.97 19.82 -5.78
CA ALA A 173 -22.76 21.03 -6.02
C ALA A 173 -22.83 21.95 -4.80
N GLN A 174 -22.57 21.39 -3.62
CA GLN A 174 -22.63 22.14 -2.38
C GLN A 174 -21.36 22.99 -2.20
N GLN A 175 -21.54 24.29 -2.09
CA GLN A 175 -20.43 25.19 -1.78
C GLN A 175 -19.86 24.87 -0.39
N HIS A 176 -18.56 24.68 -0.34
CA HIS A 176 -17.82 24.51 0.91
C HIS A 176 -16.39 25.05 0.79
N VAL A 177 -15.90 25.50 1.91
CA VAL A 177 -14.49 25.86 2.10
C VAL A 177 -14.02 25.16 3.35
N ASN A 178 -12.95 24.40 3.25
CA ASN A 178 -12.31 23.73 4.37
C ASN A 178 -10.87 24.19 4.46
N ALA A 179 -10.48 24.76 5.57
CA ALA A 179 -9.10 25.16 5.84
C ALA A 179 -8.65 24.50 7.16
N ARG A 180 -7.51 23.85 7.13
CA ARG A 180 -6.91 23.24 8.31
C ARG A 180 -5.44 23.62 8.40
N VAL A 181 -5.03 24.06 9.58
CA VAL A 181 -3.63 24.21 9.96
C VAL A 181 -3.39 23.37 11.20
N ALA A 182 -2.30 22.61 11.19
CA ALA A 182 -1.87 21.84 12.35
C ALA A 182 -0.38 22.03 12.56
N TYR A 183 0.02 22.06 13.83
CA TYR A 183 1.42 22.14 14.24
C TYR A 183 1.67 21.21 15.42
N GLY A 184 2.79 20.54 15.43
CA GLY A 184 3.07 19.54 16.45
C GLY A 184 4.55 19.27 16.71
N SER A 185 4.80 18.19 17.43
CA SER A 185 6.14 17.71 17.77
C SER A 185 7.01 17.58 16.53
N TYR A 186 8.31 17.79 16.68
CA TYR A 186 9.30 17.72 15.59
C TYR A 186 9.01 18.67 14.43
N GLN A 187 8.48 19.86 14.76
CA GLN A 187 8.12 20.91 13.81
C GLN A 187 7.16 20.45 12.69
N ASN A 188 6.29 19.48 13.01
CA ASN A 188 5.30 18.97 12.05
C ASN A 188 4.25 20.05 11.78
N LEU A 189 4.38 20.70 10.62
CA LEU A 189 3.42 21.67 10.10
C LEU A 189 2.62 21.02 8.96
N GLN A 190 1.29 21.08 9.05
CA GLN A 190 0.37 20.61 8.03
C GLN A 190 -0.62 21.72 7.70
N THR A 191 -0.79 22.02 6.42
CA THR A 191 -1.77 22.99 5.93
C THR A 191 -2.58 22.35 4.81
N THR A 192 -3.89 22.32 4.97
CA THR A 192 -4.80 21.78 3.96
C THR A 192 -5.87 22.80 3.64
N LEU A 193 -6.10 23.05 2.35
CA LEU A 193 -7.17 23.89 1.83
C LEU A 193 -8.05 23.08 0.90
N GLY A 194 -9.33 23.07 1.13
CA GLY A 194 -10.32 22.37 0.32
C GLY A 194 -11.44 23.32 -0.11
N PHE A 195 -11.87 23.20 -1.35
CA PHE A 195 -12.95 24.01 -1.93
C PHE A 195 -13.85 23.08 -2.74
N GLY A 196 -15.12 23.41 -2.79
CA GLY A 196 -16.05 22.72 -3.67
C GLY A 196 -17.33 23.50 -3.89
N GLY A 197 -18.07 23.14 -4.91
CA GLY A 197 -19.32 23.81 -5.25
C GLY A 197 -19.70 23.68 -6.71
N ARG A 198 -20.80 24.33 -7.07
CA ARG A 198 -21.20 24.47 -8.47
C ARG A 198 -20.26 25.43 -9.19
N LEU A 199 -19.73 25.02 -10.35
CA LEU A 199 -18.86 25.84 -11.16
C LEU A 199 -19.67 26.68 -12.16
N PHE A 200 -20.33 26.04 -13.10
CA PHE A 200 -21.31 26.64 -14.02
C PHE A 200 -22.17 25.55 -14.66
N GLY A 201 -23.43 25.86 -14.95
CA GLY A 201 -24.38 24.90 -15.52
C GLY A 201 -24.47 23.62 -14.69
N PRO A 202 -24.33 22.44 -15.30
CA PRO A 202 -24.35 21.17 -14.58
C PRO A 202 -23.03 20.79 -13.93
N LEU A 203 -21.95 21.53 -14.15
CA LEU A 203 -20.61 21.18 -13.67
C LEU A 203 -20.40 21.64 -12.23
N ASN A 204 -19.89 20.72 -11.46
CA ASN A 204 -19.45 20.89 -10.08
C ASN A 204 -17.94 20.69 -9.98
N TYR A 205 -17.36 21.14 -8.88
CA TYR A 205 -15.94 20.93 -8.63
C TYR A 205 -15.67 20.56 -7.17
N SER A 206 -14.50 19.94 -6.96
CA SER A 206 -13.84 19.77 -5.67
C SER A 206 -12.36 19.94 -5.86
N ALA A 207 -11.73 20.82 -5.10
CA ALA A 207 -10.28 21.06 -5.14
C ALA A 207 -9.69 20.90 -3.75
N ASN A 208 -8.48 20.37 -3.66
CA ASN A 208 -7.75 20.20 -2.40
C ASN A 208 -6.27 20.51 -2.62
N PHE A 209 -5.67 21.28 -1.71
CA PHE A 209 -4.24 21.58 -1.67
C PHE A 209 -3.70 21.22 -0.31
N ASN A 210 -2.54 20.58 -0.27
CA ASN A 210 -1.89 20.19 0.95
C ASN A 210 -0.40 20.54 0.91
N TYR A 211 0.07 21.15 1.99
CA TYR A 211 1.48 21.35 2.27
C TYR A 211 1.80 20.76 3.63
N GLN A 212 2.82 19.93 3.71
CA GLN A 212 3.29 19.31 4.92
C GLN A 212 4.80 19.36 5.00
N THR A 213 5.32 19.69 6.19
CA THR A 213 6.75 19.60 6.49
C THR A 213 6.94 19.16 7.92
N GLN A 214 8.02 18.42 8.19
CA GLN A 214 8.45 18.06 9.54
C GLN A 214 9.96 17.83 9.52
N ASP A 215 10.62 18.08 10.66
CA ASP A 215 12.04 17.74 10.82
C ASP A 215 12.22 16.26 11.17
N GLY A 216 11.18 15.61 11.71
CA GLY A 216 11.22 14.22 12.16
C GLY A 216 11.96 14.06 13.50
N TRP A 217 11.62 13.00 14.22
CA TRP A 217 12.19 12.76 15.56
C TRP A 217 13.60 12.14 15.53
N ARG A 218 14.01 11.66 14.36
CA ARG A 218 15.34 11.09 14.07
C ARG A 218 16.09 11.92 13.02
N ASP A 219 15.81 13.22 12.93
CA ASP A 219 16.34 14.10 11.87
C ASP A 219 16.02 13.57 10.46
N ASN A 220 14.86 12.94 10.33
CA ASN A 220 14.31 12.40 9.09
C ASN A 220 13.26 13.34 8.50
N ALA A 221 13.71 14.52 8.11
CA ALA A 221 12.86 15.61 7.61
C ALA A 221 12.06 15.18 6.38
N MET A 222 10.77 15.51 6.36
CA MET A 222 9.87 15.23 5.24
C MET A 222 9.25 16.54 4.73
N ARG A 223 9.06 16.64 3.43
CA ARG A 223 8.34 17.75 2.79
C ARG A 223 7.39 17.20 1.75
N ARG A 224 6.16 17.68 1.77
CA ARG A 224 5.12 17.31 0.80
C ARG A 224 4.39 18.54 0.29
N LEU A 225 4.19 18.58 -1.02
CA LEU A 225 3.25 19.48 -1.68
C LEU A 225 2.36 18.64 -2.59
N SER A 226 1.04 18.74 -2.42
CA SER A 226 0.09 18.03 -3.26
C SER A 226 -1.09 18.90 -3.62
N GLY A 227 -1.68 18.62 -4.78
CA GLY A 227 -2.88 19.25 -5.30
C GLY A 227 -3.80 18.23 -5.96
N TYR A 228 -5.09 18.42 -5.77
CA TYR A 228 -6.13 17.61 -6.35
C TYR A 228 -7.28 18.47 -6.85
N LEU A 229 -7.79 18.16 -8.04
CA LEU A 229 -8.94 18.79 -8.65
C LEU A 229 -9.86 17.71 -9.23
N ALA A 230 -11.12 17.77 -8.90
CA ALA A 230 -12.17 17.00 -9.53
C ALA A 230 -13.22 17.95 -10.14
N LEU A 231 -13.61 17.69 -11.38
CA LEU A 231 -14.62 18.41 -12.13
C LEU A 231 -15.62 17.39 -12.67
N GLY A 232 -16.92 17.64 -12.54
CA GLY A 232 -17.88 16.70 -13.09
C GLY A 232 -19.33 17.11 -12.84
N GLY A 233 -20.24 16.33 -13.41
CA GLY A 233 -21.66 16.52 -13.26
C GLY A 233 -22.45 15.83 -14.36
N LYS A 234 -23.77 15.92 -14.28
CA LYS A 234 -24.71 15.41 -15.29
C LYS A 234 -24.80 16.40 -16.45
N LEU A 235 -24.23 16.02 -17.60
CA LEU A 235 -24.31 16.83 -18.83
C LEU A 235 -25.69 16.75 -19.48
N SER A 236 -26.37 15.61 -19.33
CA SER A 236 -27.73 15.36 -19.75
C SER A 236 -28.42 14.39 -18.76
N GLU A 237 -29.67 14.02 -19.00
CA GLU A 237 -30.33 12.97 -18.20
C GLU A 237 -29.64 11.61 -18.33
N ALA A 238 -28.96 11.36 -19.46
CA ALA A 238 -28.29 10.11 -19.75
C ALA A 238 -26.79 10.18 -19.50
N ASP A 239 -26.15 11.34 -19.60
CA ASP A 239 -24.70 11.49 -19.64
C ASP A 239 -24.15 12.16 -18.39
N GLU A 240 -23.10 11.57 -17.84
CA GLU A 240 -22.33 12.09 -16.70
C GLU A 240 -20.84 12.11 -17.05
N LEU A 241 -20.16 13.17 -16.66
CA LEU A 241 -18.72 13.34 -16.81
C LEU A 241 -18.05 13.56 -15.45
N ASP A 242 -16.92 12.89 -15.21
CA ASP A 242 -16.04 13.08 -14.04
C ASP A 242 -14.59 13.16 -14.52
N ILE A 243 -13.91 14.26 -14.24
CA ILE A 243 -12.51 14.50 -14.58
C ILE A 243 -11.76 14.72 -13.27
N ARG A 244 -10.67 14.00 -13.06
CA ARG A 244 -9.85 14.09 -11.86
C ARG A 244 -8.39 14.30 -12.23
N ILE A 245 -7.74 15.23 -11.56
CA ILE A 245 -6.33 15.58 -11.76
C ILE A 245 -5.67 15.65 -10.39
N GLY A 246 -4.55 14.98 -10.22
CA GLY A 246 -3.74 15.01 -9.01
C GLY A 246 -2.27 15.21 -9.32
N ALA A 247 -1.58 15.95 -8.48
CA ALA A 247 -0.15 16.12 -8.51
C ALA A 247 0.44 16.07 -7.10
N LEU A 248 1.60 15.44 -6.98
CA LEU A 248 2.31 15.27 -5.72
C LEU A 248 3.80 15.48 -5.94
N ARG A 249 4.45 16.14 -5.00
CA ARG A 249 5.90 16.19 -4.87
C ARG A 249 6.28 15.98 -3.41
N ASP A 250 6.99 14.88 -3.17
CA ASP A 250 7.49 14.52 -1.85
C ASP A 250 9.02 14.51 -1.84
N PHE A 251 9.56 14.80 -0.67
CA PHE A 251 10.94 14.56 -0.29
C PHE A 251 10.98 13.80 1.03
N TYR A 252 11.77 12.76 1.08
CA TYR A 252 12.09 12.00 2.28
C TYR A 252 13.59 11.75 2.33
N PRO A 253 14.24 11.78 3.49
CA PRO A 253 15.52 11.12 3.66
C PRO A 253 15.30 9.62 3.69
N THR A 254 16.27 8.87 3.21
CA THR A 254 16.25 7.41 3.33
C THR A 254 16.47 6.99 4.78
N GLU A 255 16.05 5.80 5.13
CA GLU A 255 16.13 5.28 6.50
C GLU A 255 16.65 3.84 6.47
N ILE A 256 17.82 3.63 7.06
CA ILE A 256 18.44 2.32 7.17
C ILE A 256 18.16 1.64 8.52
N GLY A 257 17.74 2.40 9.53
CA GLY A 257 17.45 1.90 10.87
C GLY A 257 18.68 1.77 11.77
N LEU A 258 18.51 1.06 12.88
CA LEU A 258 19.56 0.74 13.84
C LEU A 258 20.18 -0.62 13.49
N PRO A 259 21.50 -0.79 13.67
CA PRO A 259 22.15 -2.08 13.46
C PRO A 259 21.69 -3.10 14.50
N ASP A 260 21.54 -4.32 14.06
CA ASP A 260 21.31 -5.48 14.91
C ASP A 260 22.51 -6.43 14.93
N VAL A 261 22.43 -7.45 15.76
CA VAL A 261 23.45 -8.49 15.81
C VAL A 261 23.15 -9.55 14.75
N MET A 262 23.78 -9.40 13.60
CA MET A 262 23.73 -10.33 12.47
C MET A 262 25.17 -10.75 12.12
N PRO A 263 25.43 -11.94 11.58
CA PRO A 263 24.53 -12.90 10.91
C PRO A 263 24.15 -14.12 11.76
N ALA A 264 24.66 -14.26 12.98
CA ALA A 264 24.49 -15.46 13.80
C ALA A 264 24.58 -15.10 15.30
N ASP A 265 24.40 -16.09 16.17
CA ASP A 265 24.68 -15.94 17.60
C ASP A 265 26.11 -15.46 17.82
N ILE A 266 26.30 -14.50 18.70
CA ILE A 266 27.58 -13.90 19.03
C ILE A 266 28.10 -14.45 20.35
N TYR A 267 29.37 -14.80 20.37
CA TYR A 267 30.10 -15.35 21.52
C TYR A 267 31.22 -14.42 21.96
N ARG A 268 31.53 -14.41 23.25
CA ARG A 268 32.71 -13.72 23.77
C ARG A 268 33.95 -14.55 23.49
N THR A 269 35.01 -13.89 23.07
CA THR A 269 36.30 -14.53 22.82
C THR A 269 36.98 -15.00 24.10
N ALA A 270 36.70 -14.32 25.22
CA ALA A 270 37.40 -14.56 26.50
C ALA A 270 37.00 -15.91 27.18
N ASP A 271 35.76 -16.33 27.05
CA ASP A 271 35.16 -17.44 27.80
C ASP A 271 34.25 -18.36 26.98
N ASP A 272 34.18 -18.15 25.68
CA ASP A 272 33.29 -18.90 24.75
C ASP A 272 31.79 -18.89 25.14
N THR A 273 31.36 -17.94 25.99
CA THR A 273 29.94 -17.81 26.34
C THR A 273 29.18 -17.00 25.28
N LYS A 274 27.92 -17.38 25.07
CA LYS A 274 27.05 -16.61 24.19
C LYS A 274 26.80 -15.23 24.79
N ALA A 275 27.00 -14.17 23.98
CA ALA A 275 26.78 -12.78 24.37
C ALA A 275 25.43 -12.26 23.85
N TYR A 276 25.08 -12.59 22.61
CA TYR A 276 23.89 -12.11 21.94
C TYR A 276 23.29 -13.21 21.05
N ASP A 277 21.98 -13.26 20.96
CA ASP A 277 21.28 -14.06 19.98
C ASP A 277 21.28 -13.36 18.60
N ARG A 278 21.18 -14.14 17.54
CA ARG A 278 21.02 -13.60 16.17
C ARG A 278 19.83 -12.65 16.12
N GLY A 279 20.05 -11.44 15.62
CA GLY A 279 19.00 -10.43 15.46
C GLY A 279 18.72 -9.60 16.72
N ASP A 280 19.46 -9.80 17.81
CA ASP A 280 19.37 -8.91 18.95
C ASP A 280 19.80 -7.50 18.60
N MET A 281 19.17 -6.51 19.21
CA MET A 281 19.64 -5.13 19.18
C MET A 281 20.71 -4.93 20.26
N LEU A 282 21.83 -4.30 19.89
CA LEU A 282 22.89 -4.01 20.85
C LEU A 282 22.36 -3.08 21.97
N PRO A 283 22.67 -3.38 23.24
CA PRO A 283 22.23 -2.52 24.34
C PRO A 283 22.92 -1.16 24.30
N GLY A 284 22.19 -0.12 24.69
CA GLY A 284 22.72 1.25 24.78
C GLY A 284 22.74 2.04 23.46
N LEU A 285 22.17 1.50 22.38
CA LEU A 285 22.00 2.28 21.15
C LEU A 285 21.03 3.45 21.36
N ASP A 286 21.41 4.62 20.90
CA ASP A 286 20.48 5.75 20.84
C ASP A 286 19.45 5.51 19.73
N LYS A 287 18.18 5.44 20.09
CA LYS A 287 17.07 5.27 19.14
C LYS A 287 16.95 6.41 18.13
N LYS A 288 17.55 7.57 18.40
CA LYS A 288 17.64 8.69 17.45
C LYS A 288 18.80 8.55 16.48
N ALA A 289 19.74 7.66 16.74
CA ALA A 289 20.93 7.51 15.92
C ALA A 289 20.54 7.19 14.46
N ARG A 290 21.23 7.86 13.54
CA ARG A 290 21.10 7.64 12.10
C ARG A 290 22.45 7.28 11.51
N TYR A 291 22.45 6.28 10.65
CA TYR A 291 23.64 5.74 9.97
C TYR A 291 23.61 6.08 8.48
N ASN A 292 23.12 7.25 8.14
CA ASN A 292 22.95 7.74 6.78
C ASN A 292 24.10 8.65 6.35
N SER A 293 24.28 8.82 5.03
CA SER A 293 25.15 9.85 4.46
C SER A 293 24.42 11.18 4.28
N GLU A 294 25.14 12.27 4.03
CA GLU A 294 24.53 13.57 3.70
C GLU A 294 23.83 13.56 2.33
N SER A 295 24.21 12.65 1.46
CA SER A 295 23.67 12.47 0.12
C SER A 295 22.39 11.64 0.08
N ASP A 296 21.94 11.04 1.18
CA ASP A 296 20.79 10.19 1.23
C ASP A 296 19.49 10.96 0.99
N PHE A 297 18.73 10.57 0.00
CA PHE A 297 17.47 11.23 -0.35
C PHE A 297 16.51 10.32 -1.10
N MET A 298 15.23 10.67 -1.06
CA MET A 298 14.21 10.18 -1.95
C MET A 298 13.30 11.33 -2.39
N TYR A 299 13.23 11.54 -3.68
CA TYR A 299 12.22 12.40 -4.31
C TYR A 299 11.17 11.54 -4.99
N ASN A 300 9.92 11.87 -4.76
CA ASN A 300 8.79 11.29 -5.46
C ASN A 300 7.99 12.40 -6.12
N ARG A 301 7.79 12.32 -7.45
CA ARG A 301 7.00 13.24 -8.24
C ARG A 301 5.94 12.45 -8.97
N ASN A 302 4.70 12.69 -8.63
CA ASN A 302 3.56 12.01 -9.23
C ASN A 302 2.61 12.99 -9.88
N PHE A 303 2.11 12.62 -11.05
CA PHE A 303 0.99 13.25 -11.71
C PHE A 303 0.01 12.18 -12.17
N ASN A 304 -1.27 12.38 -11.93
CA ASN A 304 -2.32 11.50 -12.40
C ASN A 304 -3.50 12.30 -12.93
N ALA A 305 -4.10 11.80 -14.00
CA ALA A 305 -5.31 12.36 -14.58
C ALA A 305 -6.24 11.23 -15.01
N SER A 306 -7.54 11.42 -14.83
CA SER A 306 -8.55 10.49 -15.32
C SER A 306 -9.77 11.23 -15.84
N VAL A 307 -10.37 10.66 -16.87
CA VAL A 307 -11.66 11.08 -17.42
C VAL A 307 -12.57 9.87 -17.40
N MET A 308 -13.74 10.02 -16.82
CA MET A 308 -14.77 9.02 -16.78
C MET A 308 -16.07 9.58 -17.36
N TRP A 309 -16.53 8.93 -18.39
CA TRP A 309 -17.84 9.19 -18.98
C TRP A 309 -18.79 8.03 -18.69
N ARG A 310 -20.00 8.35 -18.32
CA ARG A 310 -21.08 7.39 -18.09
C ARG A 310 -22.28 7.75 -18.94
N HIS A 311 -22.80 6.75 -19.64
CA HIS A 311 -24.05 6.86 -20.39
C HIS A 311 -25.06 5.85 -19.87
N THR A 312 -26.26 6.33 -19.54
CA THR A 312 -27.34 5.50 -18.99
C THR A 312 -28.40 5.25 -20.07
N PHE A 313 -28.62 3.99 -20.41
CA PHE A 313 -29.65 3.56 -21.36
C PHE A 313 -30.96 3.28 -20.61
N GLY A 314 -31.72 4.31 -20.33
CA GLY A 314 -32.95 4.22 -19.51
C GLY A 314 -32.63 3.64 -18.11
N GLU A 315 -33.43 2.67 -17.66
CA GLU A 315 -33.25 1.98 -16.38
C GLU A 315 -32.46 0.64 -16.54
N ALA A 316 -32.25 0.19 -17.76
CA ALA A 316 -31.78 -1.16 -18.05
C ALA A 316 -30.28 -1.34 -17.95
N ALA A 317 -29.51 -0.37 -18.43
CA ALA A 317 -28.07 -0.52 -18.51
C ALA A 317 -27.33 0.83 -18.42
N ARG A 318 -26.06 0.77 -18.02
CA ARG A 318 -25.14 1.90 -17.97
C ARG A 318 -23.79 1.49 -18.53
N LEU A 319 -23.33 2.23 -19.51
CA LEU A 319 -21.97 2.15 -20.05
C LEU A 319 -21.09 3.15 -19.31
N THR A 320 -19.94 2.68 -18.85
CA THR A 320 -18.91 3.53 -18.23
C THR A 320 -17.61 3.33 -19.01
N ASP A 321 -17.02 4.42 -19.48
CA ASP A 321 -15.66 4.43 -20.02
C ASP A 321 -14.78 5.32 -19.15
N LYS A 322 -13.68 4.76 -18.68
CA LYS A 322 -12.72 5.44 -17.83
C LYS A 322 -11.33 5.33 -18.40
N LEU A 323 -10.78 6.44 -18.84
CA LEU A 323 -9.40 6.58 -19.29
C LEU A 323 -8.57 7.27 -18.22
N SER A 324 -7.40 6.76 -17.92
CA SER A 324 -6.48 7.39 -16.97
C SER A 324 -5.04 7.34 -17.43
N TYR A 325 -4.28 8.33 -17.01
CA TYR A 325 -2.84 8.43 -17.19
C TYR A 325 -2.18 8.72 -15.84
N THR A 326 -1.10 7.99 -15.55
CA THR A 326 -0.26 8.23 -14.37
C THR A 326 1.19 8.36 -14.82
N TYR A 327 1.85 9.41 -14.35
CA TYR A 327 3.28 9.62 -14.45
C TYR A 327 3.86 9.58 -13.05
N ASP A 328 4.93 8.81 -12.86
CA ASP A 328 5.65 8.71 -11.61
C ASP A 328 7.14 8.75 -11.86
N ASP A 329 7.85 9.52 -11.05
CA ASP A 329 9.28 9.74 -11.13
C ASP A 329 9.84 9.66 -9.70
N ILE A 330 10.52 8.57 -9.41
CA ILE A 330 11.16 8.29 -8.14
C ILE A 330 12.67 8.38 -8.34
N ASP A 331 13.31 9.25 -7.60
CA ASP A 331 14.75 9.47 -7.60
C ASP A 331 15.30 9.25 -6.19
N TYR A 332 16.20 8.29 -6.05
CA TYR A 332 16.64 7.76 -4.76
C TYR A 332 18.15 7.59 -4.70
N PHE A 333 18.71 7.90 -3.53
CA PHE A 333 20.03 7.47 -3.10
C PHE A 333 19.99 7.10 -1.61
N GLY A 334 20.60 5.99 -1.26
CA GLY A 334 20.77 5.58 0.14
C GLY A 334 21.87 4.53 0.28
N THR A 335 22.49 4.51 1.44
CA THR A 335 23.29 3.38 1.89
C THR A 335 22.35 2.38 2.53
N GLU A 336 22.31 1.14 2.02
CA GLU A 336 21.25 0.20 2.37
C GLU A 336 21.68 -0.88 3.36
N ASP A 337 22.98 -1.01 3.63
CA ASP A 337 23.49 -2.05 4.51
C ASP A 337 24.50 -1.51 5.53
N LEU A 338 24.47 -2.11 6.72
CA LEU A 338 25.37 -1.83 7.84
C LEU A 338 26.13 -3.11 8.15
N ALA A 339 27.39 -3.18 7.74
CA ALA A 339 28.23 -4.35 7.94
C ALA A 339 29.20 -4.14 9.10
N TYR A 340 29.23 -5.05 10.06
CA TYR A 340 30.26 -5.07 11.09
C TYR A 340 31.65 -5.48 10.51
N LEU A 341 32.70 -4.92 11.07
CA LEU A 341 34.04 -5.32 10.70
C LEU A 341 34.34 -6.74 11.21
N THR A 342 34.83 -7.59 10.34
CA THR A 342 35.15 -8.98 10.67
C THR A 342 36.60 -9.35 10.39
N SER A 343 37.08 -10.39 11.03
CA SER A 343 38.45 -10.94 10.85
C SER A 343 38.47 -12.44 11.07
N ASP A 344 39.31 -13.12 10.34
CA ASP A 344 39.65 -14.54 10.60
C ASP A 344 40.63 -14.71 11.78
N LYS A 345 41.22 -13.61 12.27
CA LYS A 345 42.18 -13.61 13.39
C LYS A 345 41.48 -13.12 14.66
N PRO A 346 41.88 -13.61 15.86
CA PRO A 346 41.25 -13.28 17.14
C PRO A 346 41.63 -11.87 17.65
N ILE A 347 41.38 -10.85 16.83
CA ILE A 347 41.70 -9.45 17.14
C ILE A 347 40.53 -8.70 17.80
N TYR A 348 39.32 -9.30 17.82
CA TYR A 348 38.13 -8.70 18.41
C TYR A 348 37.63 -9.47 19.63
N LYS A 349 36.86 -8.80 20.48
CA LYS A 349 36.30 -9.34 21.72
C LYS A 349 35.19 -10.35 21.52
N HIS A 350 34.61 -10.39 20.32
CA HIS A 350 33.46 -11.22 19.97
C HIS A 350 33.75 -12.02 18.69
N TYR A 351 33.03 -13.12 18.54
CA TYR A 351 33.04 -13.91 17.31
C TYR A 351 31.68 -14.58 17.06
N TYR A 352 31.40 -14.99 15.84
CA TYR A 352 30.33 -15.90 15.49
C TYR A 352 30.86 -17.14 14.78
N LYS A 353 30.04 -18.18 14.72
CA LYS A 353 30.40 -19.44 14.06
C LYS A 353 29.82 -19.43 12.63
N SER A 354 30.69 -19.61 11.64
CA SER A 354 30.35 -19.86 10.26
C SER A 354 30.81 -21.28 9.89
N GLY A 355 29.87 -22.24 9.97
CA GLY A 355 30.23 -23.66 9.95
C GLY A 355 31.15 -23.99 11.10
N ASN A 356 32.31 -24.59 10.79
CA ASN A 356 33.37 -24.95 11.77
C ASN A 356 34.36 -23.81 12.03
N ARG A 357 34.19 -22.62 11.45
CA ARG A 357 35.12 -21.49 11.59
C ARG A 357 34.58 -20.47 12.58
N LYS A 358 35.49 -19.88 13.39
CA LYS A 358 35.23 -18.68 14.16
C LYS A 358 35.54 -17.46 13.28
N VAL A 359 34.58 -16.57 13.13
CA VAL A 359 34.76 -15.27 12.49
C VAL A 359 34.63 -14.20 13.57
N TYR A 360 35.74 -13.50 13.84
CA TYR A 360 35.81 -12.48 14.87
C TYR A 360 35.15 -11.19 14.36
N ILE A 361 34.38 -10.52 15.22
CA ILE A 361 33.53 -9.38 14.86
C ILE A 361 33.74 -8.20 15.82
N ASN A 362 33.82 -7.00 15.27
CA ASN A 362 33.86 -5.76 16.02
C ASN A 362 32.45 -5.17 16.14
N LEU A 363 31.88 -5.19 17.32
CA LEU A 363 30.52 -4.63 17.57
C LEU A 363 30.55 -3.13 17.89
N ASP A 364 31.73 -2.49 17.94
CA ASP A 364 31.83 -1.05 18.22
C ASP A 364 31.91 -0.19 16.95
N SER A 365 32.13 -0.84 15.77
CA SER A 365 32.31 -0.14 14.50
C SER A 365 31.55 -0.81 13.36
N LEU A 366 30.93 0.02 12.54
CA LEU A 366 30.24 -0.37 11.34
C LEU A 366 30.90 0.17 10.09
N ARG A 367 30.80 -0.57 9.02
CA ARG A 367 31.01 -0.11 7.66
C ARG A 367 29.61 0.17 7.06
N TYR A 368 29.44 1.36 6.48
CA TYR A 368 28.30 1.64 5.62
C TYR A 368 28.57 0.99 4.28
N ASP A 369 27.68 0.10 3.88
CA ASP A 369 27.85 -0.72 2.69
C ASP A 369 26.67 -0.57 1.74
N PHE A 370 26.78 -1.13 0.54
CA PHE A 370 25.74 -1.21 -0.44
C PHE A 370 25.05 0.13 -0.76
N PRO A 371 25.80 1.13 -1.26
CA PRO A 371 25.18 2.38 -1.70
C PRO A 371 24.34 2.11 -2.95
N LEU A 372 23.05 2.41 -2.88
CA LEU A 372 22.15 2.24 -4.01
C LEU A 372 21.71 3.60 -4.54
N ARG A 373 21.99 3.82 -5.81
CA ARG A 373 21.41 4.91 -6.60
C ARG A 373 20.37 4.30 -7.54
N PHE A 374 19.13 4.77 -7.50
CA PHE A 374 18.16 4.42 -8.54
C PHE A 374 17.23 5.55 -8.92
N GLU A 375 16.74 5.50 -10.15
CA GLU A 375 15.67 6.35 -10.65
C GLU A 375 14.68 5.49 -11.44
N HIS A 376 13.41 5.61 -11.13
CA HIS A 376 12.32 4.92 -11.82
C HIS A 376 11.35 5.94 -12.39
N ILE A 377 11.20 5.94 -13.71
CA ILE A 377 10.22 6.76 -14.40
C ILE A 377 9.17 5.83 -15.01
N ALA A 378 7.96 5.88 -14.47
CA ALA A 378 6.83 5.08 -14.93
C ALA A 378 5.76 5.95 -15.59
N ARG A 379 5.19 5.47 -16.70
CA ARG A 379 4.05 6.06 -17.40
C ARG A 379 3.04 4.98 -17.65
N THR A 380 1.86 5.12 -17.07
CA THR A 380 0.80 4.12 -17.15
C THR A 380 -0.42 4.73 -17.81
N TRP A 381 -0.89 4.11 -18.87
CA TRP A 381 -2.22 4.32 -19.42
C TRP A 381 -3.12 3.17 -18.96
N ASN A 382 -4.32 3.52 -18.51
CA ASN A 382 -5.32 2.54 -18.10
C ASN A 382 -6.66 2.95 -18.74
N ASN A 383 -7.34 2.00 -19.37
CA ASN A 383 -8.69 2.18 -19.87
C ASN A 383 -9.58 1.06 -19.33
N GLN A 384 -10.76 1.41 -18.88
CA GLN A 384 -11.79 0.48 -18.39
C GLN A 384 -13.12 0.83 -19.07
N LEU A 385 -13.58 -0.08 -19.92
CA LEU A 385 -14.90 0.01 -20.55
C LEU A 385 -15.81 -1.03 -19.91
N GLU A 386 -16.91 -0.59 -19.32
CA GLU A 386 -17.81 -1.43 -18.52
C GLU A 386 -19.26 -1.19 -18.87
N LEU A 387 -19.99 -2.27 -19.10
CA LEU A 387 -21.45 -2.26 -19.24
C LEU A 387 -22.06 -2.99 -18.05
N ASN A 388 -22.79 -2.29 -17.23
CA ASN A 388 -23.52 -2.87 -16.11
C ASN A 388 -25.00 -2.54 -16.18
N GLY A 389 -25.84 -3.45 -15.66
CA GLY A 389 -27.27 -3.28 -15.71
C GLY A 389 -28.02 -4.41 -15.02
N ARG A 390 -29.33 -4.41 -15.27
CA ARG A 390 -30.26 -5.35 -14.65
C ARG A 390 -31.23 -5.89 -15.69
N PHE A 391 -31.53 -7.18 -15.58
CA PHE A 391 -32.61 -7.82 -16.32
C PHE A 391 -33.20 -8.96 -15.50
N THR A 392 -34.31 -9.55 -15.97
CA THR A 392 -34.99 -10.64 -15.27
C THR A 392 -35.20 -11.81 -16.22
N THR A 393 -34.91 -13.04 -15.78
CA THR A 393 -35.22 -14.28 -16.49
C THR A 393 -36.14 -15.14 -15.62
N GLY A 394 -37.41 -15.19 -15.97
CA GLY A 394 -38.42 -15.79 -15.10
C GLY A 394 -38.51 -15.05 -13.76
N SER A 395 -38.25 -15.75 -12.66
CA SER A 395 -38.23 -15.17 -11.31
C SER A 395 -36.84 -14.68 -10.86
N VAL A 396 -35.78 -14.95 -11.62
CA VAL A 396 -34.42 -14.60 -11.28
C VAL A 396 -34.09 -13.19 -11.76
N LYS A 397 -33.61 -12.33 -10.86
CA LYS A 397 -33.08 -11.00 -11.22
C LYS A 397 -31.56 -11.09 -11.38
N HIS A 398 -31.07 -10.54 -12.47
CA HIS A 398 -29.64 -10.45 -12.81
C HIS A 398 -29.13 -9.03 -12.59
N ASN A 399 -28.01 -8.90 -11.88
CA ASN A 399 -27.25 -7.66 -11.79
C ASN A 399 -25.88 -7.94 -12.42
N TYR A 400 -25.73 -7.60 -13.69
CA TYR A 400 -24.57 -7.97 -14.49
C TYR A 400 -23.58 -6.85 -14.67
N LEU A 401 -22.33 -7.23 -14.88
CA LEU A 401 -21.22 -6.37 -15.28
C LEU A 401 -20.41 -7.12 -16.34
N GLY A 402 -20.32 -6.59 -17.54
CA GLY A 402 -19.37 -7.03 -18.58
C GLY A 402 -18.34 -5.93 -18.79
N GLY A 403 -17.08 -6.28 -18.93
CA GLY A 403 -16.05 -5.26 -19.05
C GLY A 403 -14.82 -5.69 -19.82
N TYR A 404 -14.12 -4.67 -20.31
CA TYR A 404 -12.78 -4.76 -20.89
C TYR A 404 -11.86 -3.80 -20.14
N SER A 405 -10.63 -4.22 -19.87
CA SER A 405 -9.60 -3.37 -19.30
C SER A 405 -8.31 -3.47 -20.09
N LEU A 406 -7.64 -2.33 -20.29
CA LEU A 406 -6.31 -2.23 -20.86
C LEU A 406 -5.40 -1.51 -19.88
N ILE A 407 -4.22 -2.09 -19.62
CA ILE A 407 -3.11 -1.41 -18.95
C ILE A 407 -1.91 -1.44 -19.88
N ALA A 408 -1.34 -0.26 -20.12
CA ALA A 408 -0.09 -0.09 -20.85
C ALA A 408 0.90 0.67 -19.96
N LEU A 409 1.87 -0.04 -19.41
CA LEU A 409 2.92 0.51 -18.55
C LEU A 409 4.24 0.60 -19.32
N TYR A 410 4.84 1.76 -19.31
CA TYR A 410 6.18 2.05 -19.80
C TYR A 410 7.05 2.47 -18.63
N ARG A 411 8.13 1.73 -18.37
CA ARG A 411 9.03 2.02 -17.27
C ARG A 411 10.47 2.08 -17.72
N ASN A 412 11.15 3.16 -17.36
CA ASN A 412 12.59 3.28 -17.42
C ASN A 412 13.12 3.18 -15.99
N SER A 413 14.06 2.29 -15.77
CA SER A 413 14.69 2.07 -14.46
C SER A 413 16.18 2.19 -14.62
N PHE A 414 16.81 2.98 -13.75
CA PHE A 414 18.24 3.19 -13.70
C PHE A 414 18.71 2.79 -12.31
N SER A 415 19.87 2.14 -12.22
CA SER A 415 20.48 1.80 -10.93
C SER A 415 21.99 1.80 -11.00
N GLY A 416 22.64 2.03 -9.87
CA GLY A 416 24.05 1.93 -9.68
C GLY A 416 24.36 1.57 -8.24
N TYR A 417 25.36 0.69 -8.07
CA TYR A 417 25.80 0.20 -6.76
C TYR A 417 27.31 0.47 -6.57
N ASP A 418 27.92 1.16 -7.52
CA ASP A 418 29.37 1.28 -7.58
C ASP A 418 29.79 2.63 -7.00
N LEU A 419 30.31 2.56 -5.79
CA LEU A 419 31.22 3.56 -5.28
C LEU A 419 32.58 3.20 -5.90
N GLY A 420 32.83 3.57 -7.15
CA GLY A 420 34.13 3.33 -7.75
C GLY A 420 35.22 3.75 -6.78
N GLN A 421 36.11 2.85 -6.40
CA GLN A 421 37.23 3.13 -5.46
C GLN A 421 38.04 4.34 -5.88
N ASP A 422 38.00 4.66 -7.16
CA ASP A 422 38.71 5.81 -7.76
C ASP A 422 37.97 7.14 -7.57
N VAL A 423 36.66 7.12 -7.26
CA VAL A 423 35.85 8.36 -7.11
C VAL A 423 35.88 8.89 -5.68
N TYR A 424 36.06 8.03 -4.70
CA TYR A 424 35.93 8.40 -3.28
C TYR A 424 37.22 8.29 -2.47
N GLY A 425 38.25 7.75 -3.05
CA GLY A 425 39.52 7.50 -2.35
C GLY A 425 39.48 6.37 -1.29
N PRO A 426 40.65 5.91 -0.80
CA PRO A 426 40.70 4.90 0.23
C PRO A 426 40.13 5.45 1.54
N GLY A 427 38.92 5.12 1.90
CA GLY A 427 38.30 5.52 3.17
C GLY A 427 36.85 5.89 3.13
N LEU A 428 36.23 5.93 1.98
CA LEU A 428 34.80 6.31 1.85
C LEU A 428 33.82 5.14 1.92
N THR A 429 34.25 3.92 2.05
CA THR A 429 33.54 2.91 2.81
C THR A 429 33.85 3.23 4.29
N GLY A 430 33.22 4.29 4.81
CA GLY A 430 33.61 4.86 6.06
C GLY A 430 33.22 3.93 7.19
N GLN A 431 34.13 3.76 8.11
CA GLN A 431 33.88 3.12 9.38
C GLN A 431 33.22 4.16 10.30
N GLY A 432 32.03 3.88 10.77
CA GLY A 432 31.32 4.69 11.76
C GLY A 432 31.30 3.99 13.11
N SER A 433 31.18 4.77 14.17
CA SER A 433 30.90 4.24 15.50
C SER A 433 29.46 3.72 15.55
N VAL A 434 29.25 2.55 16.13
CA VAL A 434 27.92 2.00 16.42
C VAL A 434 27.15 2.87 17.42
N TYR A 435 27.84 3.38 18.44
CA TYR A 435 27.20 4.12 19.54
C TYR A 435 27.19 5.64 19.36
N ASN A 436 28.00 6.15 18.44
CA ASN A 436 28.04 7.58 18.10
C ASN A 436 28.21 7.75 16.60
N PRO A 437 27.18 7.40 15.81
CA PRO A 437 27.25 7.53 14.37
C PRO A 437 27.29 9.00 13.96
N HIS A 438 28.01 9.26 12.89
CA HIS A 438 28.02 10.55 12.22
C HIS A 438 27.99 10.34 10.72
N SER A 439 27.48 11.31 9.99
CA SER A 439 27.43 11.25 8.53
C SER A 439 28.81 11.02 7.95
N LEU A 440 28.90 10.18 6.94
CA LEU A 440 30.12 9.97 6.15
C LEU A 440 30.37 11.09 5.13
N GLY A 441 29.58 12.17 5.19
CA GLY A 441 29.61 13.23 4.21
C GLY A 441 28.83 12.88 2.95
N TRP A 442 29.17 13.55 1.86
CA TRP A 442 28.51 13.39 0.58
C TRP A 442 29.08 12.20 -0.19
N MET A 443 28.21 11.32 -0.66
CA MET A 443 28.52 10.22 -1.58
C MET A 443 27.78 10.45 -2.90
N ASP A 444 28.41 10.10 -4.02
CA ASP A 444 27.81 10.16 -5.34
C ASP A 444 28.00 8.82 -6.05
N THR A 445 26.91 8.12 -6.27
CA THR A 445 26.92 6.86 -7.02
C THR A 445 26.31 7.09 -8.39
N ARG A 446 27.05 6.70 -9.42
CA ARG A 446 26.59 6.84 -10.80
C ARG A 446 25.71 5.68 -11.21
N PHE A 447 24.78 5.93 -12.12
CA PHE A 447 24.04 4.86 -12.76
C PHE A 447 24.96 3.99 -13.61
N SER A 448 24.98 2.69 -13.36
CA SER A 448 25.75 1.69 -14.11
C SER A 448 24.86 0.74 -14.90
N LYS A 449 23.55 0.70 -14.62
CA LYS A 449 22.58 -0.16 -15.28
C LYS A 449 21.34 0.66 -15.69
N ALA A 450 20.80 0.32 -16.84
CA ALA A 450 19.53 0.86 -17.32
C ALA A 450 18.65 -0.26 -17.85
N PHE A 451 17.34 -0.16 -17.58
CA PHE A 451 16.34 -1.08 -18.08
C PHE A 451 15.15 -0.31 -18.63
N VAL A 452 14.70 -0.69 -19.82
CA VAL A 452 13.41 -0.26 -20.34
C VAL A 452 12.48 -1.43 -20.35
N SER A 453 11.31 -1.29 -19.74
CA SER A 453 10.29 -2.33 -19.73
C SER A 453 8.94 -1.79 -20.21
N ARG A 454 8.16 -2.66 -20.84
CA ARG A 454 6.81 -2.38 -21.30
C ARG A 454 5.91 -3.54 -20.93
N ILE A 455 4.78 -3.20 -20.31
CA ILE A 455 3.75 -4.17 -19.95
C ILE A 455 2.47 -3.79 -20.68
N TYR A 456 1.83 -4.80 -21.30
CA TYR A 456 0.49 -4.68 -21.84
C TYR A 456 -0.36 -5.78 -21.23
N MET A 457 -1.48 -5.39 -20.64
CA MET A 457 -2.45 -6.33 -20.09
C MET A 457 -3.84 -5.99 -20.60
N HIS A 458 -4.44 -6.96 -21.31
CA HIS A 458 -5.83 -6.89 -21.74
C HIS A 458 -6.64 -7.87 -20.90
N GLY A 459 -7.73 -7.41 -20.33
CA GLY A 459 -8.61 -8.25 -19.54
C GLY A 459 -10.05 -8.16 -20.00
N PHE A 460 -10.68 -9.30 -20.24
CA PHE A 460 -12.11 -9.42 -20.55
C PHE A 460 -12.81 -10.09 -19.38
N TYR A 461 -13.82 -9.49 -18.82
CA TYR A 461 -14.49 -10.02 -17.64
C TYR A 461 -16.00 -9.89 -17.69
N LEU A 462 -16.63 -10.85 -17.05
CA LEU A 462 -18.07 -10.91 -16.85
C LEU A 462 -18.36 -11.27 -15.39
N GLN A 463 -19.30 -10.58 -14.79
CA GLN A 463 -19.80 -10.87 -13.45
C GLN A 463 -21.32 -10.75 -13.45
N ASP A 464 -21.99 -11.67 -12.77
CA ASP A 464 -23.44 -11.64 -12.59
C ASP A 464 -23.79 -12.00 -11.14
N LEU A 465 -24.54 -11.13 -10.49
CA LEU A 465 -25.20 -11.41 -9.22
C LEU A 465 -26.65 -11.76 -9.49
N LEU A 466 -26.96 -13.05 -9.37
CA LEU A 466 -28.29 -13.60 -9.52
C LEU A 466 -29.04 -13.51 -8.19
N GLU A 467 -30.16 -12.81 -8.18
CA GLU A 467 -31.11 -12.87 -7.07
C GLU A 467 -32.12 -14.00 -7.36
N LEU A 468 -31.80 -15.20 -6.84
CA LEU A 468 -32.61 -16.40 -7.07
C LEU A 468 -33.99 -16.29 -6.40
N ASN A 469 -34.01 -15.65 -5.24
CA ASN A 469 -35.20 -15.24 -4.51
C ASN A 469 -34.81 -14.16 -3.47
N GLU A 470 -35.76 -13.74 -2.63
CA GLU A 470 -35.52 -12.71 -1.62
C GLU A 470 -34.36 -13.06 -0.65
N LYS A 471 -34.19 -14.34 -0.34
CA LYS A 471 -33.23 -14.84 0.65
C LYS A 471 -31.93 -15.38 0.06
N LEU A 472 -31.92 -15.80 -1.18
CA LEU A 472 -30.76 -16.47 -1.78
C LEU A 472 -30.25 -15.70 -2.98
N LYS A 473 -28.95 -15.35 -2.93
CA LYS A 473 -28.20 -14.68 -4.01
C LYS A 473 -27.00 -15.56 -4.40
N MET A 474 -26.62 -15.52 -5.68
CA MET A 474 -25.45 -16.23 -6.19
C MET A 474 -24.62 -15.28 -7.07
N LEU A 475 -23.34 -15.17 -6.78
CA LEU A 475 -22.39 -14.44 -7.61
C LEU A 475 -21.59 -15.41 -8.45
N LEU A 476 -21.52 -15.15 -9.75
CA LEU A 476 -20.64 -15.84 -10.70
C LEU A 476 -19.82 -14.81 -11.45
N ALA A 477 -18.51 -15.04 -11.55
CA ALA A 477 -17.63 -14.14 -12.27
C ALA A 477 -16.47 -14.88 -12.93
N GLY A 478 -16.08 -14.44 -14.11
CA GLY A 478 -14.95 -14.94 -14.86
C GLY A 478 -14.19 -13.82 -15.56
N ARG A 479 -12.87 -13.98 -15.70
CA ARG A 479 -12.00 -13.05 -16.40
C ARG A 479 -10.92 -13.81 -17.15
N TYR A 480 -10.64 -13.36 -18.35
CA TYR A 480 -9.54 -13.82 -19.18
C TYR A 480 -8.56 -12.68 -19.42
N ASP A 481 -7.32 -12.89 -19.03
CA ASP A 481 -6.23 -11.92 -19.16
C ASP A 481 -5.22 -12.37 -20.21
N LEU A 482 -4.79 -11.42 -21.04
CA LEU A 482 -3.66 -11.53 -21.95
C LEU A 482 -2.58 -10.58 -21.43
N TYR A 483 -1.45 -11.14 -21.04
CA TYR A 483 -0.33 -10.40 -20.48
C TYR A 483 0.89 -10.49 -21.37
N SER A 484 1.56 -9.37 -21.60
CA SER A 484 2.82 -9.30 -22.34
C SER A 484 3.79 -8.36 -21.62
N TYR A 485 4.98 -8.85 -21.39
CA TYR A 485 6.11 -8.10 -20.82
C TYR A 485 7.26 -8.09 -21.80
N LYS A 486 7.86 -6.92 -22.00
CA LYS A 486 9.06 -6.73 -22.80
C LYS A 486 10.09 -5.99 -21.98
N ARG A 487 11.35 -6.39 -22.09
CA ARG A 487 12.46 -5.76 -21.40
C ARG A 487 13.69 -5.72 -22.26
N VAL A 488 14.45 -4.63 -22.17
CA VAL A 488 15.80 -4.50 -22.71
C VAL A 488 16.69 -3.88 -21.64
N SER A 489 17.93 -4.33 -21.58
CA SER A 489 18.99 -3.78 -20.72
C SER A 489 19.93 -2.90 -21.54
N GLY A 490 20.49 -1.88 -20.95
CA GLY A 490 21.49 -1.01 -21.51
C GLY A 490 22.39 -0.39 -20.47
N VAL A 491 23.22 0.50 -20.87
CA VAL A 491 24.08 1.31 -19.99
C VAL A 491 23.58 2.74 -20.04
N PRO A 492 23.41 3.44 -18.91
CA PRO A 492 23.05 4.87 -18.91
C PRO A 492 24.15 5.69 -19.60
N THR A 493 23.78 6.82 -20.13
CA THR A 493 24.73 7.72 -20.79
C THR A 493 25.74 8.31 -19.79
N ILE A 494 26.89 8.72 -20.33
CA ILE A 494 28.17 8.97 -19.67
C ILE A 494 28.13 9.99 -18.50
N ASP A 495 27.13 10.89 -18.46
CA ASP A 495 27.06 11.94 -17.44
C ASP A 495 26.31 11.55 -16.16
N GLY A 496 26.02 10.25 -15.94
CA GLY A 496 25.28 9.77 -14.77
C GLY A 496 23.82 10.24 -14.75
N ARG A 497 23.31 10.76 -15.84
CA ARG A 497 21.89 11.10 -16.00
C ARG A 497 21.10 9.87 -16.38
N ALA A 498 19.84 9.85 -15.97
CA ALA A 498 18.87 8.84 -16.36
C ALA A 498 18.39 9.01 -17.82
N GLU A 499 19.34 9.08 -18.74
CA GLU A 499 19.07 9.16 -20.17
C GLU A 499 19.39 7.81 -20.82
N PHE A 500 18.49 7.34 -21.63
CA PHE A 500 18.58 6.07 -22.32
C PHE A 500 18.12 6.22 -23.75
N GLU A 501 19.01 5.92 -24.69
CA GLU A 501 18.63 5.86 -26.10
C GLU A 501 17.77 4.61 -26.33
N MET A 502 16.57 4.79 -26.87
CA MET A 502 15.61 3.68 -27.03
C MET A 502 16.18 2.63 -28.00
N PRO A 503 16.45 1.42 -27.55
CA PRO A 503 16.98 0.37 -28.40
C PRO A 503 15.94 -0.08 -29.46
N ALA A 504 16.45 -0.68 -30.53
CA ALA A 504 15.60 -1.30 -31.54
C ALA A 504 14.68 -2.37 -30.89
N ASP A 505 13.44 -2.49 -31.36
CA ASP A 505 12.43 -3.42 -30.79
C ASP A 505 12.90 -4.90 -30.87
N SER A 506 13.79 -5.22 -31.79
CA SER A 506 14.41 -6.55 -31.93
C SER A 506 15.31 -6.97 -30.75
N LEU A 507 15.81 -6.01 -29.97
CA LEU A 507 16.66 -6.26 -28.83
C LEU A 507 15.87 -6.57 -27.54
N PHE A 508 14.55 -6.35 -27.55
CA PHE A 508 13.73 -6.66 -26.39
C PHE A 508 13.53 -8.14 -26.20
N THR A 509 13.87 -8.65 -25.03
CA THR A 509 13.38 -9.95 -24.57
C THR A 509 11.89 -9.84 -24.23
N ARG A 510 11.14 -10.92 -24.43
CA ARG A 510 9.68 -10.90 -24.31
C ARG A 510 9.19 -12.10 -23.53
N THR A 511 8.22 -11.87 -22.65
CA THR A 511 7.43 -12.94 -22.07
C THR A 511 5.95 -12.65 -22.26
N ALA A 512 5.15 -13.68 -22.42
CA ALA A 512 3.71 -13.56 -22.58
C ALA A 512 2.99 -14.74 -21.92
N THR A 513 1.87 -14.45 -21.31
CA THR A 513 1.02 -15.49 -20.71
C THR A 513 -0.45 -15.09 -20.85
N SER A 514 -1.31 -16.10 -20.84
CA SER A 514 -2.75 -15.90 -20.71
C SER A 514 -3.28 -16.70 -19.54
N THR A 515 -4.28 -16.18 -18.87
CA THR A 515 -4.82 -16.84 -17.67
C THR A 515 -6.30 -16.57 -17.52
N PHE A 516 -7.03 -17.57 -17.10
CA PHE A 516 -8.42 -17.44 -16.67
C PHE A 516 -8.49 -17.40 -15.16
N SER A 517 -9.26 -16.44 -14.63
CA SER A 517 -9.58 -16.29 -13.21
C SER A 517 -11.09 -16.37 -13.02
N PHE A 518 -11.54 -16.92 -11.90
CA PHE A 518 -12.96 -17.04 -11.60
C PHE A 518 -13.26 -16.69 -10.15
N ARG A 519 -14.52 -16.35 -9.88
CA ARG A 519 -15.12 -16.25 -8.56
C ARG A 519 -16.53 -16.78 -8.61
N ALA A 520 -16.90 -17.57 -7.58
CA ALA A 520 -18.26 -17.98 -7.33
C ALA A 520 -18.58 -17.79 -5.86
N GLY A 521 -19.83 -17.45 -5.55
CA GLY A 521 -20.25 -17.29 -4.16
C GLY A 521 -21.74 -17.34 -3.99
N LEU A 522 -22.17 -17.69 -2.78
CA LEU A 522 -23.57 -17.74 -2.36
C LEU A 522 -23.77 -16.82 -1.16
N VAL A 523 -24.90 -16.16 -1.11
CA VAL A 523 -25.35 -15.37 0.04
C VAL A 523 -26.75 -15.82 0.42
N TYR A 524 -26.94 -16.16 1.71
CA TYR A 524 -28.22 -16.49 2.29
C TYR A 524 -28.61 -15.47 3.34
N ILE A 525 -29.78 -14.85 3.17
CA ILE A 525 -30.32 -13.80 4.03
C ILE A 525 -31.56 -14.37 4.75
N PRO A 526 -31.38 -15.06 5.89
CA PRO A 526 -32.51 -15.64 6.63
C PRO A 526 -33.47 -14.59 7.15
N THR A 527 -32.91 -13.45 7.61
CA THR A 527 -33.62 -12.27 8.12
C THR A 527 -32.91 -11.01 7.64
N GLN A 528 -33.60 -9.89 7.52
CA GLN A 528 -33.02 -8.64 7.02
C GLN A 528 -31.70 -8.21 7.69
N PRO A 529 -31.52 -8.32 9.03
CA PRO A 529 -30.27 -7.92 9.65
C PRO A 529 -29.11 -8.91 9.46
N LEU A 530 -29.36 -10.15 9.01
CA LEU A 530 -28.33 -11.20 8.92
C LEU A 530 -28.15 -11.68 7.49
N SER A 531 -26.92 -11.65 6.99
CA SER A 531 -26.52 -12.35 5.78
C SER A 531 -25.34 -13.28 6.05
N LEU A 532 -25.44 -14.51 5.57
CA LEU A 532 -24.42 -15.55 5.61
C LEU A 532 -23.89 -15.72 4.20
N PHE A 533 -22.59 -15.87 4.04
CA PHE A 533 -21.99 -16.05 2.71
C PHE A 533 -20.90 -17.11 2.68
N ALA A 534 -20.71 -17.68 1.49
CA ALA A 534 -19.57 -18.53 1.16
C ALA A 534 -19.08 -18.16 -0.24
N SER A 535 -17.77 -18.18 -0.45
CA SER A 535 -17.19 -17.90 -1.77
C SER A 535 -15.91 -18.70 -2.01
N VAL A 536 -15.62 -18.89 -3.30
CA VAL A 536 -14.36 -19.39 -3.81
C VAL A 536 -13.91 -18.48 -4.94
N GLY A 537 -12.62 -18.17 -4.99
CA GLY A 537 -12.04 -17.33 -6.05
C GLY A 537 -10.60 -17.71 -6.33
N SER A 538 -10.18 -17.51 -7.56
CA SER A 538 -8.80 -17.73 -7.99
C SER A 538 -8.07 -16.40 -8.21
N TYR A 539 -6.74 -16.46 -8.14
CA TYR A 539 -5.87 -15.37 -8.55
C TYR A 539 -4.70 -15.89 -9.37
N PHE A 540 -4.00 -14.97 -10.04
CA PHE A 540 -2.74 -15.23 -10.69
C PHE A 540 -1.81 -14.02 -10.64
N LYS A 541 -0.51 -14.29 -10.78
CA LYS A 541 0.54 -13.28 -11.00
C LYS A 541 1.45 -13.78 -12.12
N PRO A 542 1.60 -13.04 -13.23
CA PRO A 542 2.53 -13.39 -14.27
C PRO A 542 3.97 -13.42 -13.77
N ASP A 543 4.78 -14.32 -14.26
CA ASP A 543 6.21 -14.29 -14.06
C ASP A 543 6.88 -13.50 -15.20
N ASN A 544 7.71 -12.52 -14.85
CA ASN A 544 8.40 -11.63 -15.78
C ASN A 544 9.83 -12.08 -16.08
N THR A 545 10.20 -13.30 -15.71
CA THR A 545 11.53 -13.84 -16.01
C THR A 545 11.75 -13.93 -17.51
N THR A 546 12.79 -13.29 -17.98
CA THR A 546 13.27 -13.39 -19.36
C THR A 546 14.53 -14.25 -19.40
N TYR A 547 14.82 -14.84 -20.55
CA TYR A 547 16.02 -15.65 -20.73
C TYR A 547 17.30 -14.84 -20.46
N SER A 548 18.26 -15.48 -19.80
CA SER A 548 19.61 -14.95 -19.56
C SER A 548 20.62 -16.11 -19.57
N ASP A 549 21.71 -15.96 -20.30
CA ASP A 549 22.83 -16.91 -20.31
C ASP A 549 23.54 -17.00 -18.95
N ASN A 550 23.36 -16.00 -18.09
CA ASN A 550 23.95 -15.93 -16.76
C ASN A 550 23.04 -16.50 -15.65
N THR A 551 22.02 -17.31 -16.01
CA THR A 551 21.06 -17.84 -15.06
C THR A 551 20.85 -19.33 -15.24
N ARG A 552 20.82 -20.08 -14.15
CA ARG A 552 20.36 -21.48 -14.07
C ARG A 552 18.93 -21.47 -13.57
N TYR A 553 18.09 -22.28 -14.23
CA TYR A 553 16.65 -22.31 -13.99
C TYR A 553 16.21 -23.63 -13.38
N PHE A 554 15.40 -23.58 -12.34
CA PHE A 554 14.88 -24.74 -11.63
C PHE A 554 13.35 -24.70 -11.59
N ASP A 555 12.72 -25.84 -11.91
CA ASP A 555 11.28 -25.97 -11.87
C ASP A 555 10.75 -26.11 -10.42
N ARG A 556 9.42 -26.14 -10.29
CA ARG A 556 8.71 -26.32 -9.00
C ARG A 556 9.02 -27.64 -8.25
N ASN A 557 9.72 -28.56 -8.89
CA ASN A 557 10.17 -29.82 -8.29
C ASN A 557 11.66 -29.80 -7.97
N GLY A 558 12.34 -28.66 -8.15
CA GLY A 558 13.77 -28.52 -7.93
C GLY A 558 14.64 -29.13 -9.03
N ARG A 559 14.09 -29.39 -10.22
CA ARG A 559 14.85 -29.93 -11.36
C ARG A 559 15.35 -28.79 -12.24
N GLU A 560 16.63 -28.80 -12.56
CA GLU A 560 17.22 -27.88 -13.52
C GLU A 560 16.63 -28.10 -14.92
N PHE A 561 16.31 -27.01 -15.60
CA PHE A 561 15.87 -27.04 -16.99
C PHE A 561 16.54 -25.92 -17.78
N PHE A 562 16.57 -26.07 -19.11
CA PHE A 562 17.32 -25.19 -20.00
C PHE A 562 16.34 -24.53 -20.99
N PRO A 563 15.83 -23.31 -20.66
CA PRO A 563 14.97 -22.60 -21.58
C PRO A 563 15.73 -22.15 -22.83
N ASN A 564 15.05 -22.04 -23.96
CA ASN A 564 15.59 -21.45 -25.17
C ASN A 564 15.56 -19.90 -25.04
N LYS A 565 16.52 -19.20 -25.66
CA LYS A 565 16.55 -17.73 -25.75
C LYS A 565 15.29 -17.14 -26.37
N ASP A 566 14.60 -17.89 -27.22
CA ASP A 566 13.34 -17.48 -27.85
C ASP A 566 12.08 -17.85 -27.03
N SER A 567 12.29 -18.48 -25.85
CA SER A 567 11.19 -18.86 -24.96
C SER A 567 10.42 -17.65 -24.50
N ARG A 568 9.14 -17.59 -24.81
CA ARG A 568 8.24 -16.50 -24.35
C ARG A 568 7.72 -16.70 -22.93
N LYS A 569 7.99 -17.84 -22.34
CA LYS A 569 7.62 -18.17 -20.97
C LYS A 569 8.69 -19.08 -20.38
N ILE A 570 9.34 -18.63 -19.34
CA ILE A 570 10.33 -19.40 -18.59
C ILE A 570 9.64 -20.18 -17.47
N PHE A 571 8.85 -19.48 -16.65
CA PHE A 571 8.12 -20.04 -15.52
C PHE A 571 6.59 -19.95 -15.70
N ASP A 572 5.88 -20.81 -15.00
CA ASP A 572 4.42 -20.71 -14.90
C ASP A 572 4.04 -19.48 -14.07
N PRO A 573 2.86 -18.88 -14.32
CA PRO A 573 2.34 -17.85 -13.43
C PRO A 573 2.18 -18.41 -12.01
N GLU A 574 2.43 -17.57 -11.03
CA GLU A 574 2.01 -17.81 -9.67
C GLU A 574 0.48 -17.87 -9.63
N ARG A 575 -0.07 -18.82 -8.88
CA ARG A 575 -1.52 -19.08 -8.81
C ARG A 575 -1.95 -19.45 -7.40
N GLY A 576 -3.24 -19.24 -7.13
CA GLY A 576 -3.86 -19.76 -5.93
C GLY A 576 -5.36 -19.62 -5.92
N ILE A 577 -5.93 -20.19 -4.87
CA ILE A 577 -7.37 -20.21 -4.62
C ILE A 577 -7.60 -19.71 -3.20
N GLN A 578 -8.67 -18.96 -3.02
CA GLN A 578 -9.23 -18.64 -1.71
C GLN A 578 -10.59 -19.30 -1.57
N VAL A 579 -10.84 -19.81 -0.36
CA VAL A 579 -12.18 -20.16 0.11
C VAL A 579 -12.48 -19.29 1.33
N GLU A 580 -13.69 -18.75 1.38
CA GLU A 580 -14.13 -17.89 2.46
C GLU A 580 -15.59 -18.18 2.82
N VAL A 581 -15.87 -18.18 4.13
CA VAL A 581 -17.23 -18.21 4.67
C VAL A 581 -17.38 -17.10 5.69
N GLY A 582 -18.53 -16.47 5.76
CA GLY A 582 -18.72 -15.36 6.69
C GLY A 582 -20.17 -15.05 6.99
N ALA A 583 -20.33 -14.11 7.92
CA ALA A 583 -21.61 -13.60 8.38
C ALA A 583 -21.54 -12.08 8.55
N ARG A 584 -22.57 -11.40 8.14
CA ARG A 584 -22.82 -9.98 8.40
C ARG A 584 -24.09 -9.81 9.18
N TYR A 585 -24.01 -8.98 10.19
CA TYR A 585 -25.19 -8.60 10.96
C TYR A 585 -25.26 -7.08 11.07
N GLU A 586 -26.39 -6.52 10.65
CA GLU A 586 -26.61 -5.08 10.66
C GLU A 586 -27.98 -4.79 11.27
N LEU A 587 -28.00 -4.27 12.49
CA LEU A 587 -29.19 -3.89 13.23
C LEU A 587 -29.34 -2.38 13.25
N ASP A 588 -30.15 -1.86 12.36
CA ASP A 588 -30.34 -0.42 12.15
C ASP A 588 -29.00 0.33 12.07
N ASP A 589 -28.92 1.54 12.62
CA ASP A 589 -27.65 2.28 12.72
C ASP A 589 -26.88 1.97 14.01
N LYS A 590 -27.34 1.02 14.83
CA LYS A 590 -26.86 0.78 16.18
C LYS A 590 -25.71 -0.22 16.23
N LEU A 591 -25.84 -1.31 15.47
CA LEU A 591 -24.90 -2.42 15.54
C LEU A 591 -24.60 -2.97 14.16
N SER A 592 -23.32 -3.04 13.81
CA SER A 592 -22.82 -3.74 12.63
C SER A 592 -21.74 -4.69 13.07
N ALA A 593 -21.81 -5.94 12.61
CA ALA A 593 -20.81 -6.96 12.87
C ALA A 593 -20.52 -7.74 11.59
N ASP A 594 -19.25 -7.85 11.23
CA ASP A 594 -18.74 -8.64 10.12
C ASP A 594 -17.77 -9.68 10.63
N PHE A 595 -17.98 -10.93 10.24
CA PHE A 595 -17.11 -12.06 10.59
C PHE A 595 -16.83 -12.89 9.35
N SER A 596 -15.57 -13.30 9.15
CA SER A 596 -15.19 -14.24 8.10
C SER A 596 -14.09 -15.18 8.51
N LEU A 597 -14.17 -16.41 8.00
CA LEU A 597 -13.12 -17.42 8.04
C LEU A 597 -12.56 -17.56 6.62
N PHE A 598 -11.24 -17.63 6.48
CA PHE A 598 -10.61 -17.75 5.17
C PHE A 598 -9.49 -18.79 5.14
N TYR A 599 -9.29 -19.34 3.95
CA TYR A 599 -8.13 -20.12 3.56
C TYR A 599 -7.67 -19.68 2.19
N ILE A 600 -6.37 -19.37 2.04
CA ILE A 600 -5.74 -18.95 0.80
C ILE A 600 -4.50 -19.81 0.59
N ASN A 601 -4.31 -20.36 -0.61
CA ASN A 601 -3.05 -20.99 -0.99
C ASN A 601 -2.35 -20.17 -2.06
N ARG A 602 -1.01 -20.29 -2.13
CA ARG A 602 -0.12 -19.68 -3.10
C ARG A 602 0.86 -20.71 -3.60
N GLU A 603 0.98 -20.85 -4.92
CA GLU A 603 1.85 -21.82 -5.59
C GLU A 603 2.65 -21.15 -6.71
N ASN A 604 3.79 -21.76 -7.08
CA ASN A 604 4.68 -21.32 -8.15
C ASN A 604 5.39 -19.97 -7.89
N GLU A 605 5.63 -19.61 -6.65
CA GLU A 605 6.43 -18.43 -6.35
C GLU A 605 7.85 -18.59 -6.89
N ARG A 606 8.34 -17.55 -7.59
CA ARG A 606 9.72 -17.49 -8.09
C ARG A 606 10.62 -16.81 -7.07
N GLN A 607 11.78 -17.43 -6.81
CA GLN A 607 12.80 -16.85 -5.94
C GLN A 607 14.20 -17.00 -6.57
N TYR A 608 15.08 -16.08 -6.20
CA TYR A 608 16.52 -16.27 -6.34
C TYR A 608 16.97 -17.22 -5.24
N MET A 609 17.53 -18.35 -5.62
CA MET A 609 18.01 -19.38 -4.69
C MET A 609 19.51 -19.21 -4.38
N ALA A 610 20.24 -18.55 -5.27
CA ALA A 610 21.63 -18.16 -5.06
C ALA A 610 22.05 -17.07 -6.05
N TYR A 611 23.02 -16.27 -5.67
CA TYR A 611 23.54 -15.18 -6.48
C TYR A 611 24.90 -15.55 -7.10
N LYS A 612 25.16 -15.01 -8.29
CA LYS A 612 26.46 -15.17 -8.95
C LYS A 612 27.56 -14.60 -8.05
N GLY A 613 28.60 -15.40 -7.85
CA GLY A 613 29.74 -15.04 -7.00
C GLY A 613 29.67 -15.61 -5.59
N GLU A 614 28.51 -16.07 -5.13
CA GLU A 614 28.37 -16.78 -3.85
C GLU A 614 29.13 -18.10 -3.86
N VAL A 615 29.62 -18.49 -2.67
CA VAL A 615 30.28 -19.78 -2.46
C VAL A 615 29.29 -20.69 -1.72
N ILE A 616 28.80 -21.71 -2.39
CA ILE A 616 27.88 -22.69 -1.84
C ILE A 616 28.55 -24.07 -1.91
N ASN A 617 28.63 -24.78 -0.81
CA ASN A 617 29.31 -26.08 -0.68
C ASN A 617 30.78 -26.06 -1.17
N GLY A 618 31.45 -24.89 -1.04
CA GLY A 618 32.84 -24.72 -1.44
C GLY A 618 33.06 -24.39 -2.93
N GLU A 619 32.01 -24.29 -3.71
CA GLU A 619 32.02 -23.92 -5.13
C GLU A 619 31.51 -22.47 -5.31
N LYS A 620 32.33 -21.63 -5.99
CA LYS A 620 31.92 -20.28 -6.35
C LYS A 620 31.01 -20.31 -7.58
N LEU A 621 29.78 -19.81 -7.43
CA LEU A 621 28.82 -19.83 -8.52
C LEU A 621 29.20 -18.85 -9.63
N ASP A 622 29.17 -19.32 -10.85
CA ASP A 622 29.40 -18.56 -12.08
C ASP A 622 28.11 -17.91 -12.63
N LYS A 623 26.94 -18.33 -12.14
CA LYS A 623 25.62 -17.88 -12.58
C LYS A 623 24.67 -17.66 -11.41
N TYR A 624 23.64 -16.84 -11.66
CA TYR A 624 22.48 -16.75 -10.77
C TYR A 624 21.69 -18.07 -10.80
N VAL A 625 21.09 -18.42 -9.67
CA VAL A 625 20.20 -19.60 -9.58
C VAL A 625 18.79 -19.12 -9.25
N VAL A 626 17.85 -19.41 -10.12
CA VAL A 626 16.45 -18.97 -10.01
C VAL A 626 15.53 -20.17 -10.16
N GLY A 627 14.53 -20.25 -9.30
CA GLY A 627 13.56 -21.35 -9.37
C GLY A 627 12.19 -20.98 -8.84
N GLN A 628 11.20 -21.82 -9.14
CA GLN A 628 9.90 -21.77 -8.50
C GLN A 628 9.93 -22.62 -7.24
N VAL A 629 9.70 -21.96 -6.08
CA VAL A 629 9.90 -22.60 -4.77
C VAL A 629 8.59 -22.86 -4.06
N GLY A 630 7.87 -23.78 -4.26
CA GLY A 630 6.97 -24.31 -3.28
C GLY A 630 5.57 -23.70 -3.20
N ARG A 631 4.97 -23.96 -2.05
CA ARG A 631 3.60 -23.61 -1.71
C ARG A 631 3.54 -22.94 -0.35
N MET A 632 2.73 -21.91 -0.25
CA MET A 632 2.34 -21.26 1.00
C MET A 632 0.84 -21.35 1.20
N ASP A 633 0.42 -21.43 2.46
CA ASP A 633 -0.98 -21.31 2.85
C ASP A 633 -1.13 -20.21 3.89
N SER A 634 -2.21 -19.45 3.79
CA SER A 634 -2.69 -18.55 4.83
C SER A 634 -4.10 -18.96 5.25
N ARG A 635 -4.34 -19.03 6.55
CA ARG A 635 -5.65 -19.33 7.12
C ARG A 635 -5.89 -18.45 8.32
N GLY A 636 -7.14 -18.09 8.51
CA GLY A 636 -7.46 -17.22 9.63
C GLY A 636 -8.90 -16.80 9.67
N PHE A 637 -9.13 -15.76 10.46
CA PHE A 637 -10.43 -15.11 10.53
C PHE A 637 -10.29 -13.61 10.79
N ASP A 638 -11.29 -12.87 10.34
CA ASP A 638 -11.46 -11.45 10.57
C ASP A 638 -12.79 -11.21 11.30
N LEU A 639 -12.76 -10.31 12.26
CA LEU A 639 -13.94 -9.81 12.97
C LEU A 639 -13.90 -8.28 12.99
N GLU A 640 -15.01 -7.64 12.66
CA GLU A 640 -15.20 -6.20 12.85
C GLU A 640 -16.56 -5.97 13.50
N LEU A 641 -16.60 -5.10 14.51
CA LEU A 641 -17.78 -4.73 15.26
C LEU A 641 -17.88 -3.22 15.38
N THR A 642 -19.00 -2.64 15.00
CA THR A 642 -19.31 -1.22 15.27
C THR A 642 -20.59 -1.13 16.07
N TYR A 643 -20.53 -0.44 17.22
CA TYR A 643 -21.65 -0.26 18.12
C TYR A 643 -21.90 1.22 18.46
N ARG A 644 -23.13 1.68 18.29
CA ARG A 644 -23.57 3.05 18.55
C ARG A 644 -24.68 3.06 19.58
N PRO A 645 -24.38 2.89 20.89
CA PRO A 645 -25.37 2.75 21.95
C PRO A 645 -26.22 4.00 22.18
N ILE A 646 -25.61 5.17 22.04
CA ILE A 646 -26.24 6.48 22.27
C ILE A 646 -25.82 7.46 21.17
N ARG A 647 -26.59 8.53 21.00
CA ARG A 647 -26.25 9.60 20.07
C ARG A 647 -24.91 10.23 20.43
N GLY A 648 -24.00 10.31 19.47
CA GLY A 648 -22.68 10.89 19.64
C GLY A 648 -21.59 9.92 20.06
N LEU A 649 -21.89 8.68 20.47
CA LEU A 649 -20.90 7.64 20.80
C LEU A 649 -20.87 6.57 19.70
N SER A 650 -19.67 6.30 19.19
CA SER A 650 -19.39 5.17 18.30
C SER A 650 -18.19 4.40 18.84
N LEU A 651 -18.37 3.11 19.00
CA LEU A 651 -17.33 2.16 19.39
C LEU A 651 -17.08 1.23 18.22
N THR A 652 -15.84 1.07 17.79
CA THR A 652 -15.49 0.10 16.75
C THR A 652 -14.33 -0.75 17.23
N ALA A 653 -14.41 -2.04 17.00
CA ALA A 653 -13.37 -3.01 17.30
C ALA A 653 -13.13 -3.89 16.09
N GLY A 654 -11.87 -4.22 15.84
CA GLY A 654 -11.48 -5.17 14.82
C GLY A 654 -10.43 -6.13 15.34
N TYR A 655 -10.50 -7.37 14.87
CA TYR A 655 -9.54 -8.42 15.20
C TYR A 655 -9.27 -9.27 13.97
N GLY A 656 -7.99 -9.51 13.70
CA GLY A 656 -7.52 -10.41 12.66
C GLY A 656 -6.60 -11.48 13.22
N TYR A 657 -6.87 -12.73 12.88
CA TYR A 657 -5.98 -13.86 13.09
C TYR A 657 -5.51 -14.38 11.74
N THR A 658 -4.18 -14.43 11.50
CA THR A 658 -3.60 -14.80 10.22
C THR A 658 -2.40 -15.72 10.42
N ASP A 659 -2.57 -17.02 10.15
CA ASP A 659 -1.50 -18.03 10.22
C ASP A 659 -1.04 -18.38 8.80
N THR A 660 0.06 -17.77 8.37
CA THR A 660 0.67 -17.99 7.05
C THR A 660 1.90 -18.85 7.17
N ARG A 661 1.95 -19.98 6.45
CA ARG A 661 3.03 -20.96 6.56
C ARG A 661 3.51 -21.47 5.22
N LEU A 662 4.81 -21.77 5.17
CA LEU A 662 5.43 -22.54 4.09
C LEU A 662 4.97 -24.01 4.20
N ARG A 663 4.43 -24.57 3.11
CA ARG A 663 3.90 -25.94 3.09
C ARG A 663 4.73 -26.90 2.27
N LYS A 664 5.39 -26.39 1.25
CA LYS A 664 6.26 -27.17 0.38
C LYS A 664 7.37 -26.26 -0.12
N ILE A 665 8.59 -26.73 -0.06
CA ILE A 665 9.75 -26.10 -0.69
C ILE A 665 10.36 -27.16 -1.60
N ALA A 666 10.74 -26.76 -2.81
CA ALA A 666 11.47 -27.63 -3.72
C ALA A 666 12.83 -27.97 -3.10
N THR A 667 13.16 -29.24 -3.02
CA THR A 667 14.48 -29.68 -2.57
C THR A 667 15.49 -29.27 -3.64
N ASN A 668 16.43 -28.42 -3.25
CA ASN A 668 17.42 -27.87 -4.17
C ASN A 668 18.76 -27.74 -3.43
N PRO A 669 19.91 -28.07 -4.04
CA PRO A 669 21.22 -27.98 -3.40
C PRO A 669 21.66 -26.55 -3.05
N TYR A 670 20.96 -25.54 -3.57
CA TYR A 670 21.22 -24.11 -3.29
C TYR A 670 20.30 -23.52 -2.22
N LEU A 671 19.25 -24.20 -1.83
CA LEU A 671 18.49 -23.87 -0.64
C LEU A 671 19.19 -24.56 0.53
N ASP A 672 19.72 -23.80 1.45
CA ASP A 672 20.34 -24.31 2.66
C ASP A 672 19.47 -25.39 3.29
N GLY A 673 20.09 -26.47 3.78
CA GLY A 673 19.41 -27.65 4.30
C GLY A 673 18.52 -27.42 5.52
N GLU A 674 18.12 -26.18 5.81
CA GLU A 674 17.13 -25.83 6.80
C GLU A 674 15.75 -26.30 6.37
N ASN A 675 15.10 -27.05 7.25
CA ASN A 675 13.71 -27.45 7.03
C ASN A 675 12.77 -26.26 7.28
N LEU A 676 12.51 -25.46 6.24
CA LEU A 676 11.61 -24.30 6.29
C LEU A 676 10.12 -24.70 6.23
N VAL A 677 9.80 -25.95 5.92
CA VAL A 677 8.42 -26.44 5.85
C VAL A 677 7.77 -26.39 7.24
N GLY A 678 6.60 -25.76 7.30
CA GLY A 678 5.86 -25.52 8.55
C GLY A 678 6.22 -24.22 9.27
N LYS A 679 7.32 -23.55 8.90
CA LYS A 679 7.68 -22.24 9.43
C LYS A 679 6.66 -21.17 9.02
N ARG A 680 6.47 -20.17 9.88
CA ARG A 680 5.63 -19.02 9.59
C ARG A 680 6.29 -18.13 8.54
N TYR A 681 5.47 -17.52 7.71
CA TYR A 681 5.93 -16.53 6.74
C TYR A 681 6.45 -15.28 7.45
N ALA A 682 7.60 -14.79 7.01
CA ALA A 682 8.19 -13.58 7.57
C ALA A 682 7.24 -12.39 7.42
N ASN A 683 7.34 -11.43 8.33
CA ASN A 683 6.59 -10.18 8.29
C ASN A 683 5.06 -10.31 8.36
N SER A 684 4.54 -11.46 8.80
CA SER A 684 3.11 -11.71 8.97
C SER A 684 2.76 -11.88 10.46
N PRO A 685 2.11 -10.89 11.12
CA PRO A 685 1.68 -11.01 12.50
C PRO A 685 0.57 -12.05 12.61
N LEU A 686 0.59 -12.86 13.68
CA LEU A 686 -0.46 -13.84 13.93
C LEU A 686 -1.75 -13.17 14.38
N HIS A 687 -1.63 -12.16 15.25
CA HIS A 687 -2.75 -11.42 15.80
C HIS A 687 -2.61 -9.93 15.49
N SER A 688 -3.71 -9.31 15.08
CA SER A 688 -3.86 -7.86 14.99
C SER A 688 -5.18 -7.45 15.58
N PHE A 689 -5.20 -6.38 16.35
CA PHE A 689 -6.39 -5.94 17.06
C PHE A 689 -6.42 -4.42 17.14
N TYR A 690 -7.63 -3.85 17.04
CA TYR A 690 -7.86 -2.46 17.36
C TYR A 690 -9.21 -2.25 18.04
N VAL A 691 -9.28 -1.24 18.90
CA VAL A 691 -10.53 -0.65 19.38
C VAL A 691 -10.41 0.85 19.27
N TYR A 692 -11.41 1.52 18.75
CA TYR A 692 -11.51 2.97 18.88
C TYR A 692 -12.89 3.40 19.36
N ALA A 693 -12.90 4.48 20.15
CA ALA A 693 -14.08 5.15 20.64
C ALA A 693 -14.10 6.59 20.13
N ASP A 694 -15.21 7.05 19.61
CA ASP A 694 -15.47 8.42 19.18
C ASP A 694 -16.71 8.91 19.90
N TYR A 695 -16.55 9.91 20.77
CA TYR A 695 -17.65 10.51 21.52
C TYR A 695 -17.70 12.02 21.30
N THR A 696 -18.86 12.53 20.92
CA THR A 696 -19.12 13.98 20.82
C THR A 696 -20.36 14.34 21.60
N ILE A 697 -20.23 15.27 22.54
CA ILE A 697 -21.34 15.79 23.32
C ILE A 697 -22.27 16.59 22.40
N ARG A 698 -23.55 16.22 22.35
CA ARG A 698 -24.54 16.76 21.42
C ARG A 698 -25.41 17.86 22.01
N GLU A 699 -25.51 17.93 23.34
CA GLU A 699 -26.42 18.80 24.04
C GLU A 699 -25.74 19.47 25.24
N GLY A 700 -26.36 20.51 25.80
CA GLY A 700 -25.87 21.23 26.97
C GLY A 700 -24.69 22.19 26.70
N VAL A 701 -24.09 22.70 27.78
CA VAL A 701 -23.03 23.74 27.76
C VAL A 701 -21.76 23.25 27.06
N LEU A 702 -21.49 21.96 27.10
CA LEU A 702 -20.31 21.33 26.47
C LEU A 702 -20.61 20.79 25.07
N ARG A 703 -21.73 21.19 24.45
CA ARG A 703 -22.04 20.78 23.06
C ARG A 703 -20.88 21.07 22.12
N GLY A 704 -20.47 20.06 21.34
CA GLY A 704 -19.35 20.16 20.41
C GLY A 704 -18.00 19.74 20.99
N LEU A 705 -17.93 19.42 22.30
CA LEU A 705 -16.76 18.79 22.87
C LEU A 705 -16.71 17.32 22.44
N GLY A 706 -15.59 16.90 21.88
CA GLY A 706 -15.38 15.56 21.36
C GLY A 706 -14.13 14.90 21.93
N PHE A 707 -14.21 13.61 22.12
CA PHE A 707 -13.13 12.74 22.59
C PHE A 707 -12.95 11.59 21.63
N ASN A 708 -11.71 11.29 21.27
CA ASN A 708 -11.37 10.08 20.54
C ASN A 708 -10.29 9.34 21.33
N PHE A 709 -10.39 8.04 21.33
CA PHE A 709 -9.44 7.15 22.00
C PHE A 709 -9.32 5.86 21.20
N ASP A 710 -8.12 5.41 20.95
CA ASP A 710 -7.87 4.13 20.34
C ASP A 710 -6.74 3.35 21.00
N VAL A 711 -6.86 2.04 20.87
CA VAL A 711 -5.82 1.08 21.23
C VAL A 711 -5.66 0.13 20.06
N THR A 712 -4.42 -0.04 19.63
CA THR A 712 -4.05 -1.01 18.60
C THR A 712 -3.02 -1.98 19.15
N TYR A 713 -3.07 -3.23 18.70
CA TYR A 713 -2.11 -4.27 19.01
C TYR A 713 -1.61 -4.92 17.73
N GLN A 714 -0.32 -5.11 17.64
CA GLN A 714 0.32 -5.94 16.64
C GLN A 714 1.18 -6.99 17.34
N ASP A 715 0.98 -8.24 16.93
CA ASP A 715 1.76 -9.37 17.42
C ASP A 715 3.20 -9.31 16.90
N GLU A 716 4.08 -10.09 17.53
CA GLU A 716 5.43 -10.29 17.03
C GLU A 716 5.43 -10.82 15.59
N VAL A 717 6.42 -10.41 14.82
CA VAL A 717 6.61 -10.91 13.46
C VAL A 717 8.01 -11.45 13.29
N TYR A 718 8.11 -12.62 12.65
CA TYR A 718 9.40 -13.14 12.24
C TYR A 718 10.01 -12.27 11.15
N ARG A 719 11.33 -12.04 11.26
CA ARG A 719 12.10 -11.24 10.31
C ARG A 719 12.63 -12.07 9.15
N ASP A 720 12.74 -13.39 9.34
CA ASP A 720 13.30 -14.34 8.39
C ASP A 720 12.39 -15.59 8.26
N PHE A 721 12.57 -16.31 7.16
CA PHE A 721 11.84 -17.56 6.91
C PHE A 721 12.27 -18.72 7.81
N SER A 722 13.45 -18.65 8.42
CA SER A 722 13.93 -19.64 9.38
C SER A 722 13.26 -19.49 10.76
N ASN A 723 12.55 -18.39 10.97
CA ASN A 723 11.89 -18.02 12.23
C ASN A 723 12.90 -17.95 13.39
N THR A 724 14.05 -17.36 13.16
CA THR A 724 15.14 -17.29 14.16
C THR A 724 15.18 -15.95 14.90
N SER A 725 14.63 -14.89 14.32
CA SER A 725 14.54 -13.59 14.98
C SER A 725 13.17 -12.93 14.75
N THR A 726 12.77 -12.03 15.66
CA THR A 726 11.46 -11.37 15.61
C THR A 726 11.57 -9.86 15.85
N PHE A 727 10.65 -9.09 15.27
CA PHE A 727 10.27 -7.79 15.81
C PHE A 727 9.25 -8.01 16.92
N PRO A 728 9.41 -7.39 18.10
CA PRO A 728 8.53 -7.64 19.25
C PRO A 728 7.11 -7.13 19.00
N SER A 729 6.14 -7.76 19.68
CA SER A 729 4.78 -7.28 19.73
C SER A 729 4.67 -5.95 20.49
N TYR A 730 3.67 -5.15 20.14
CA TYR A 730 3.43 -3.87 20.82
C TYR A 730 1.96 -3.49 20.91
N TRP A 731 1.64 -2.70 21.92
CA TRP A 731 0.39 -1.98 22.07
C TRP A 731 0.61 -0.50 21.84
N MET A 732 -0.22 0.14 21.06
CA MET A 732 -0.19 1.57 20.83
C MET A 732 -1.53 2.19 21.25
N THR A 733 -1.48 3.33 21.89
CA THR A 733 -2.66 4.05 22.34
C THR A 733 -2.55 5.50 21.89
N ASP A 734 -3.56 5.97 21.18
CA ASP A 734 -3.69 7.34 20.77
C ASP A 734 -4.95 7.96 21.40
N ALA A 735 -4.93 9.26 21.65
CA ALA A 735 -6.07 9.98 22.22
C ALA A 735 -6.19 11.38 21.62
N SER A 736 -7.41 11.88 21.50
CA SER A 736 -7.61 13.28 21.11
C SER A 736 -8.80 13.91 21.80
N ILE A 737 -8.69 15.22 22.03
CA ILE A 737 -9.77 16.07 22.45
C ILE A 737 -10.02 17.15 21.40
N SER A 738 -11.27 17.44 21.10
CA SER A 738 -11.64 18.48 20.15
C SER A 738 -12.81 19.30 20.66
N TYR A 739 -12.86 20.57 20.26
CA TYR A 739 -13.97 21.44 20.57
C TYR A 739 -14.40 22.22 19.34
N ARG A 740 -15.70 22.22 19.05
CA ARG A 740 -16.29 22.96 17.94
C ARG A 740 -16.83 24.30 18.45
N LEU A 741 -16.17 25.37 18.03
CA LEU A 741 -16.57 26.74 18.32
C LEU A 741 -17.84 27.15 17.53
N PRO A 742 -18.64 28.13 18.01
CA PRO A 742 -19.84 28.61 17.28
C PRO A 742 -19.55 29.18 15.90
N ASN A 743 -18.34 29.70 15.65
CA ASN A 743 -17.89 30.28 14.37
C ASN A 743 -17.39 29.26 13.36
N ARG A 744 -17.82 27.99 13.46
CA ARG A 744 -17.47 26.88 12.56
C ARG A 744 -15.99 26.44 12.63
N VAL A 745 -15.22 26.94 13.57
CA VAL A 745 -13.85 26.49 13.82
C VAL A 745 -13.87 25.29 14.76
N ARG A 746 -13.11 24.27 14.44
CA ARG A 746 -12.82 23.14 15.32
C ARG A 746 -11.36 23.20 15.75
N LEU A 747 -11.13 23.25 17.04
CA LEU A 747 -9.81 23.05 17.65
C LEU A 747 -9.67 21.58 18.03
N ARG A 748 -8.47 21.03 17.88
CA ARG A 748 -8.16 19.64 18.29
C ARG A 748 -6.74 19.53 18.78
N LEU A 749 -6.56 18.75 19.84
CA LEU A 749 -5.27 18.25 20.30
C LEU A 749 -5.27 16.73 20.14
N ASN A 750 -4.33 16.20 19.36
CA ASN A 750 -4.01 14.78 19.28
C ASN A 750 -2.76 14.50 20.11
N VAL A 751 -2.77 13.40 20.84
CA VAL A 751 -1.64 12.81 21.55
C VAL A 751 -1.47 11.41 21.01
N ASN A 752 -0.46 11.20 20.20
CA ASN A 752 -0.17 9.87 19.64
C ASN A 752 0.86 9.17 20.53
N ASN A 753 0.77 7.85 20.61
CA ASN A 753 1.59 7.01 21.46
C ASN A 753 1.59 7.51 22.92
N VAL A 754 0.42 7.60 23.54
CA VAL A 754 0.19 8.18 24.88
C VAL A 754 1.12 7.60 25.94
N PHE A 755 1.38 6.30 25.90
CA PHE A 755 2.22 5.60 26.88
C PHE A 755 3.70 5.56 26.51
N ASN A 756 4.08 6.18 25.38
CA ASN A 756 5.46 6.19 24.87
C ASN A 756 6.00 4.78 24.66
N THR A 757 5.15 3.90 24.12
CA THR A 757 5.52 2.51 23.82
C THR A 757 6.60 2.47 22.74
N ASP A 758 7.64 1.68 22.98
CA ASP A 758 8.64 1.39 21.99
C ASP A 758 8.11 0.35 20.99
N TYR A 759 8.26 0.65 19.71
CA TYR A 759 7.95 -0.28 18.63
C TYR A 759 8.92 -0.08 17.48
N TYR A 760 9.00 -1.06 16.60
CA TYR A 760 9.95 -1.08 15.51
C TYR A 760 9.27 -1.46 14.21
N ASN A 761 9.70 -0.80 13.14
CA ASN A 761 9.42 -1.18 11.77
C ASN A 761 10.67 -1.80 11.17
N GLU A 762 10.52 -2.55 10.11
CA GLU A 762 11.63 -3.05 9.30
C GLU A 762 12.11 -1.95 8.36
N ALA A 763 13.43 -1.83 8.19
CA ALA A 763 14.01 -0.99 7.15
C ALA A 763 14.16 -1.79 5.85
N LEU A 764 15.30 -2.41 5.73
CA LEU A 764 15.68 -3.35 4.70
C LEU A 764 16.44 -4.48 5.42
N ASP A 765 16.22 -5.71 5.00
CA ASP A 765 17.03 -6.88 5.39
C ASP A 765 17.35 -7.08 6.87
N SER A 766 16.60 -6.49 7.79
CA SER A 766 16.71 -6.82 9.20
C SER A 766 17.04 -5.70 10.21
N GLN A 767 17.34 -4.48 9.76
CA GLN A 767 17.60 -3.38 10.70
C GLN A 767 16.30 -2.94 11.41
N TYR A 768 16.45 -2.42 12.62
CA TYR A 768 15.34 -1.89 13.40
C TYR A 768 15.13 -0.41 13.13
N VAL A 769 13.99 -0.05 12.54
CA VAL A 769 13.57 1.36 12.47
C VAL A 769 12.69 1.68 13.67
N PRO A 770 13.20 2.43 14.66
CA PRO A 770 12.41 2.80 15.82
C PRO A 770 11.19 3.63 15.43
N GLY A 771 10.03 3.23 15.92
CA GLY A 771 8.79 3.96 15.72
C GLY A 771 8.77 5.31 16.44
N MET A 772 7.85 6.18 16.04
CA MET A 772 7.74 7.53 16.60
C MET A 772 7.33 7.50 18.08
N PRO A 773 8.07 8.13 18.99
CA PRO A 773 7.71 8.20 20.40
C PRO A 773 6.45 9.06 20.58
N ARG A 774 5.99 9.22 21.84
CA ARG A 774 4.86 10.09 22.15
C ARG A 774 5.03 11.46 21.51
N ASN A 775 4.01 11.90 20.78
CA ASN A 775 4.02 13.16 20.07
C ASN A 775 2.65 13.86 20.13
N PHE A 776 2.64 15.14 19.84
CA PHE A 776 1.47 16.00 19.94
C PHE A 776 1.23 16.71 18.63
N LEU A 777 -0.05 16.88 18.27
CA LEU A 777 -0.48 17.67 17.12
C LEU A 777 -1.69 18.54 17.49
N ILE A 778 -1.54 19.84 17.46
CA ILE A 778 -2.63 20.80 17.66
C ILE A 778 -3.10 21.25 16.28
N SER A 779 -4.41 21.29 16.06
CA SER A 779 -4.97 21.75 14.80
C SER A 779 -6.17 22.67 15.00
N ALA A 780 -6.30 23.62 14.07
CA ALA A 780 -7.48 24.44 13.88
C ALA A 780 -8.03 24.17 12.47
N ALA A 781 -9.31 23.83 12.38
CA ALA A 781 -9.99 23.54 11.12
C ALA A 781 -11.26 24.39 11.02
N TYR A 782 -11.38 25.15 9.92
CA TYR A 782 -12.58 25.89 9.55
C TYR A 782 -13.34 25.14 8.46
N SER A 783 -14.66 25.08 8.56
CA SER A 783 -15.53 24.48 7.53
C SER A 783 -16.77 25.36 7.32
N LEU A 784 -16.97 25.79 6.06
CA LEU A 784 -18.14 26.56 5.61
C LEU A 784 -19.16 25.65 4.97
#